data_dab0358c5dd00872352f528906e89070
#
_entry.id   dab0358c5dd00872352f528906e89070
#
_cell.length_a   1.000
_cell.length_b   1.000
_cell.length_c   1.000
_cell.angle_alpha   90.00
_cell.angle_beta   90.00
_cell.angle_gamma   90.00
#
_symmetry.space_group_name_H-M   'P 1'
#
loop_
_entity.id
_entity.type
_entity.pdbx_description
1 polymer ?
#
loop_
_entity_poly.entity_id
_entity_poly.type
_entity_poly.pdbx_seq_one_letter_code
_entity_poly.pdbx_strand_id
1 'polypeptide(L)'
;MVENLHSFSVLPNLERKTSLKERFVGILLVELPIYLLYHDGTDYVVKLSLIDIWNLDGKLKILFMQKRNLLVTIVFLFIGVCGMSAERIRQNFDFDWQFRLGEQGTYKTVQLPHDWSIGLDFSEEAGPESGYLPGGIGYYKKDFTVPLSYKGKRVSIVFDGIYHKATIYLNGREIDYHRYGYTSFETDLTPYLKYGENNTLSVRVDHSEKSRWYTGSGIYRHAWLQVTDPIHVKMWGTYVTTPQVSTSSATISCVTTVANVSTSAGKIEVEQQLVDAHGNSLKINGKRYAVRTDVVIPENGTKDIEQSFSISNPQLWSLENPHLYHLEIVLKQRGKVIDRYTTRFGVRTIHFDKDKGFFLNGKNIKMKGMCLHQDAGCLGVAVPDRSYERRLTILKEFGVNAIRCSHNPPSPEFLDYCDSIGFLVIDEAFDKWKSGYYEQFFDDCWQQDISDMIVRDRNHPSIILWSIGNELAEATRKDNVGVERATMLRDFVRKLEPTRPTMLALAPAYQDKFAAVTDVVGYNYSELSYIEDRKKHPERIGLISESYPYYSGLRPYEARDYSDKNPWNYVMEYDYICGSFMWAGIDYIGESMGWPSKGWAASPFDMCMDEKPRAAYFRAAWTDKPVVKMAVVDYSIDEDPGKDHWQTPPMVHDWTFPYTDSRVLPIHTPSNCDEVVLIDPRGKKYGPRKPKDYLNNTIVWNQPYRPGKVVVIGYKGGKEVCRDSIRTSKPVATHYTLTPDRSTLKADGQDLSFISLQLFDENGVPVRINDRMVTVRVEGDGRLMGIDSGEMRRELRFDSHSLPTYFGKCQIVVQAGRIKGTLKVIVQVEGLPEQVLNIECL
;
A
#
# COMPACT_ATOMS: atom_id res chain seq x y z
N MET A 1 8.77 29.79 20.62
CA MET A 1 9.63 30.64 19.78
C MET A 1 10.06 31.89 20.56
N VAL A 2 10.64 31.72 21.72
CA VAL A 2 11.44 32.71 22.45
C VAL A 2 12.12 31.94 23.57
N GLU A 3 13.31 31.45 23.33
CA GLU A 3 14.30 31.12 24.35
C GLU A 3 15.59 30.74 23.61
N ASN A 4 16.49 31.68 23.57
CA ASN A 4 17.97 31.56 23.54
C ASN A 4 18.58 32.86 23.03
N LEU A 5 18.51 33.85 23.92
CA LEU A 5 19.36 35.03 23.89
C LEU A 5 20.48 34.80 24.91
N HIS A 6 21.61 34.28 24.51
CA HIS A 6 22.86 34.40 25.26
C HIS A 6 24.04 34.24 24.31
N SER A 7 24.57 35.40 23.93
CA SER A 7 26.01 35.66 23.94
C SER A 7 26.28 37.10 23.51
N PHE A 8 26.43 37.97 24.52
CA PHE A 8 27.03 39.28 24.36
C PHE A 8 28.57 39.11 24.44
N SER A 9 29.27 39.35 23.33
CA SER A 9 30.71 39.59 23.40
C SER A 9 30.97 41.08 23.37
N VAL A 10 31.33 41.65 24.52
CA VAL A 10 31.88 42.98 24.65
C VAL A 10 33.39 42.86 24.50
N LEU A 11 33.98 43.51 23.51
CA LEU A 11 35.43 43.66 23.36
C LEU A 11 35.88 44.81 24.26
N PRO A 12 36.81 44.59 25.22
CA PRO A 12 37.46 45.64 25.93
C PRO A 12 38.77 45.98 25.23
N ASN A 13 38.94 47.26 24.86
CA ASN A 13 40.21 47.99 25.06
C ASN A 13 40.18 49.33 24.36
N LEU A 14 40.13 50.37 25.12
CA LEU A 14 40.67 51.66 24.75
C LEU A 14 41.09 52.37 26.03
N GLU A 15 42.42 52.45 26.32
CA GLU A 15 43.04 53.20 27.39
C GLU A 15 42.86 54.69 27.22
N ARG A 16 42.76 55.39 28.37
CA ARG A 16 42.63 56.80 28.52
C ARG A 16 43.87 57.51 28.01
N LYS A 17 43.71 58.65 27.29
CA LYS A 17 44.37 59.88 27.50
C LYS A 17 43.61 61.10 26.89
N THR A 18 43.33 62.05 27.76
CA THR A 18 43.30 63.53 27.63
C THR A 18 42.37 64.21 26.60
N SER A 19 41.47 64.97 27.17
CA SER A 19 40.88 66.28 26.84
C SER A 19 40.53 66.57 25.37
N LEU A 20 39.33 66.84 25.18
CA LEU A 20 38.65 67.87 24.37
C LEU A 20 37.34 67.25 23.81
N LYS A 21 36.31 68.05 23.79
CA LYS A 21 34.98 67.77 23.35
C LYS A 21 34.96 67.08 21.96
N GLU A 22 34.91 65.80 21.95
CA GLU A 22 34.53 65.05 20.75
C GLU A 22 33.31 64.16 21.03
N ARG A 23 32.33 64.27 20.15
CA ARG A 23 31.13 63.43 20.19
C ARG A 23 31.46 61.97 19.84
N PHE A 24 31.37 61.07 20.79
CA PHE A 24 31.50 59.65 20.51
C PHE A 24 30.23 59.11 19.84
N VAL A 25 30.40 58.49 18.70
CA VAL A 25 29.40 57.67 18.03
C VAL A 25 29.75 56.20 18.29
N GLY A 26 28.98 55.51 19.07
CA GLY A 26 29.17 54.08 19.29
C GLY A 26 28.48 53.28 18.18
N ILE A 27 29.20 52.39 17.54
CA ILE A 27 28.59 51.42 16.55
C ILE A 27 28.48 50.10 17.26
N LEU A 28 27.24 49.58 17.38
CA LEU A 28 26.95 48.23 17.85
C LEU A 28 26.59 47.36 16.64
N LEU A 29 27.40 46.35 16.33
CA LEU A 29 27.09 45.35 15.33
C LEU A 29 26.39 44.16 16.00
N VAL A 30 25.16 43.94 15.66
CA VAL A 30 24.38 42.76 16.08
C VAL A 30 24.15 41.87 14.86
N GLU A 31 24.78 40.70 14.89
CA GLU A 31 24.54 39.65 13.89
C GLU A 31 23.45 38.73 14.38
N LEU A 32 22.33 38.65 13.68
CA LEU A 32 21.24 37.72 13.94
C LEU A 32 21.20 36.66 12.83
N PRO A 33 21.43 35.37 13.13
CA PRO A 33 21.23 34.31 12.15
C PRO A 33 19.71 34.07 11.96
N ILE A 34 19.26 34.15 10.73
CA ILE A 34 17.89 33.77 10.34
C ILE A 34 17.97 32.44 9.61
N TYR A 35 17.37 31.42 10.19
CA TYR A 35 17.21 30.11 9.58
C TYR A 35 15.96 30.13 8.71
N LEU A 36 16.12 29.91 7.39
CA LEU A 36 15.03 29.71 6.46
C LEU A 36 15.00 28.22 6.10
N LEU A 37 13.97 27.54 6.57
CA LEU A 37 13.69 26.15 6.18
C LEU A 37 13.02 26.16 4.82
N TYR A 38 13.66 25.58 3.82
CA TYR A 38 13.04 25.24 2.54
C TYR A 38 12.57 23.78 2.54
N HIS A 39 11.56 23.50 1.77
CA HIS A 39 10.85 22.21 1.68
C HIS A 39 11.70 21.03 1.14
N ASP A 40 12.96 21.29 0.78
CA ASP A 40 13.91 20.30 0.25
C ASP A 40 14.99 19.86 1.25
N GLY A 41 14.95 20.36 2.49
CA GLY A 41 15.87 19.95 3.55
C GLY A 41 17.25 20.60 3.50
N THR A 42 17.44 21.67 2.69
CA THR A 42 18.70 22.44 2.71
C THR A 42 18.58 23.69 3.58
N ASP A 43 19.42 23.76 4.62
CA ASP A 43 19.51 24.90 5.52
C ASP A 43 20.45 25.98 4.93
N TYR A 44 19.94 27.18 4.67
CA TYR A 44 20.73 28.34 4.35
C TYR A 44 20.78 29.30 5.54
N VAL A 45 21.99 29.67 5.96
CA VAL A 45 22.19 30.68 6.99
C VAL A 45 22.46 32.02 6.30
N VAL A 46 21.55 32.96 6.42
CA VAL A 46 21.78 34.35 5.97
C VAL A 46 22.17 35.21 7.15
N LYS A 47 23.40 35.79 7.12
CA LYS A 47 23.83 36.74 8.12
C LYS A 47 23.43 38.16 7.69
N LEU A 48 22.61 38.81 8.51
CA LEU A 48 22.25 40.22 8.36
C LEU A 48 22.97 41.05 9.42
N SER A 49 23.77 42.00 8.98
CA SER A 49 24.47 42.94 9.90
C SER A 49 23.64 44.23 10.00
N LEU A 50 23.20 44.55 11.19
CA LEU A 50 22.49 45.81 11.52
C LEU A 50 23.48 46.77 12.15
N ILE A 51 23.64 47.97 11.59
CA ILE A 51 24.49 49.04 12.13
C ILE A 51 23.58 50.06 12.80
N ASP A 52 23.68 50.17 14.12
CA ASP A 52 22.98 51.19 14.92
C ASP A 52 23.96 52.29 15.29
N ILE A 53 23.61 53.55 15.01
CA ILE A 53 24.39 54.76 15.37
C ILE A 53 23.70 55.47 16.55
N TRP A 54 24.38 55.52 17.69
CA TRP A 54 23.89 56.22 18.90
C TRP A 54 24.39 57.66 18.95
N ASN A 55 23.53 58.60 19.32
CA ASN A 55 23.88 60.00 19.57
C ASN A 55 23.68 60.35 21.05
N LEU A 56 24.52 61.16 21.60
CA LEU A 56 24.80 61.45 23.05
C LEU A 56 23.68 62.12 23.86
N ASP A 57 22.52 62.40 23.32
CA ASP A 57 21.47 63.08 24.08
C ASP A 57 20.38 62.19 24.68
N GLY A 58 20.65 60.91 24.87
CA GLY A 58 19.82 60.05 25.74
C GLY A 58 18.35 59.85 25.36
N LYS A 59 17.93 60.24 24.18
CA LYS A 59 16.55 60.06 23.69
C LYS A 59 16.54 59.09 22.51
N LEU A 60 16.22 57.88 22.81
CA LEU A 60 15.87 56.88 21.82
C LEU A 60 14.64 57.35 21.04
N LYS A 61 14.79 58.06 19.93
CA LYS A 61 13.70 58.46 19.07
C LYS A 61 13.52 57.47 17.95
N ILE A 62 12.50 56.73 18.08
CA ILE A 62 11.65 56.01 17.19
C ILE A 62 11.79 56.47 15.70
N LEU A 63 12.95 56.20 15.11
CA LEU A 63 13.06 56.09 13.65
C LEU A 63 12.79 54.63 13.20
N PHE A 64 12.54 53.80 14.18
CA PHE A 64 12.39 52.38 14.02
C PHE A 64 11.10 51.97 13.31
N MET A 65 10.00 52.72 13.42
CA MET A 65 8.74 52.29 12.83
C MET A 65 8.58 52.60 11.34
N GLN A 66 9.15 53.67 10.81
CA GLN A 66 9.05 54.00 9.40
C GLN A 66 10.05 53.20 8.52
N LYS A 67 11.28 52.96 9.03
CA LYS A 67 12.27 52.13 8.28
C LYS A 67 11.98 50.63 8.38
N ARG A 68 11.36 50.16 9.47
CA ARG A 68 10.96 48.76 9.62
C ARG A 68 9.87 48.36 8.62
N ASN A 69 8.90 49.22 8.39
CA ASN A 69 7.89 49.02 7.37
C ASN A 69 8.44 49.07 5.94
N LEU A 70 9.44 49.92 5.69
CA LEU A 70 10.11 49.98 4.39
C LEU A 70 11.01 48.74 4.15
N LEU A 71 11.72 48.26 5.16
CA LEU A 71 12.58 47.05 5.06
C LEU A 71 11.73 45.78 4.95
N VAL A 72 10.64 45.67 5.70
CA VAL A 72 9.67 44.57 5.59
C VAL A 72 8.96 44.64 4.25
N THR A 73 8.63 45.86 3.74
CA THR A 73 8.02 46.03 2.41
C THR A 73 9.03 45.69 1.31
N ILE A 74 10.32 46.05 1.46
CA ILE A 74 11.38 45.69 0.51
C ILE A 74 11.69 44.19 0.56
N VAL A 75 11.70 43.55 1.72
CA VAL A 75 11.84 42.09 1.84
C VAL A 75 10.62 41.38 1.26
N PHE A 76 9.40 41.89 1.50
CA PHE A 76 8.19 41.35 0.84
C PHE A 76 8.14 41.69 -0.65
N LEU A 77 8.68 42.85 -1.12
CA LEU A 77 8.82 43.15 -2.53
C LEU A 77 9.91 42.35 -3.22
N PHE A 78 11.03 42.02 -2.53
CA PHE A 78 12.07 41.13 -3.09
C PHE A 78 11.65 39.65 -3.06
N ILE A 79 10.86 39.19 -2.08
CA ILE A 79 10.23 37.86 -2.08
C ILE A 79 9.11 37.81 -3.13
N GLY A 80 8.44 38.93 -3.40
CA GLY A 80 7.40 39.05 -4.46
C GLY A 80 7.94 39.20 -5.88
N VAL A 81 9.27 39.44 -6.07
CA VAL A 81 9.92 39.65 -7.40
C VAL A 81 10.88 38.49 -7.76
N CYS A 82 11.29 37.65 -6.83
CA CYS A 82 11.71 36.30 -7.19
C CYS A 82 10.50 35.61 -7.78
N GLY A 83 10.36 35.73 -9.11
CA GLY A 83 9.23 35.13 -9.83
C GLY A 83 9.07 33.69 -9.39
N MET A 84 7.99 33.41 -8.69
CA MET A 84 7.58 32.04 -8.46
C MET A 84 7.60 31.35 -9.81
N SER A 85 8.54 30.44 -9.99
CA SER A 85 8.58 29.59 -11.16
C SER A 85 7.20 28.96 -11.27
N ALA A 86 6.59 29.06 -12.43
CA ALA A 86 5.24 28.56 -12.65
C ALA A 86 5.32 27.02 -12.81
N GLU A 87 5.86 26.34 -11.83
CA GLU A 87 5.95 24.89 -11.81
C GLU A 87 4.66 24.29 -11.27
N ARG A 88 4.38 23.05 -11.65
CA ARG A 88 3.26 22.26 -11.13
C ARG A 88 3.31 22.21 -9.60
N ILE A 89 2.18 22.44 -8.96
CA ILE A 89 2.01 22.23 -7.52
C ILE A 89 1.09 21.02 -7.36
N ARG A 90 1.52 20.04 -6.57
CA ARG A 90 0.69 18.93 -6.08
C ARG A 90 0.75 18.99 -4.56
N GLN A 91 -0.36 19.35 -3.94
CA GLN A 91 -0.47 19.56 -2.50
C GLN A 91 -1.37 18.47 -1.91
N ASN A 92 -0.91 17.83 -0.83
CA ASN A 92 -1.75 16.93 -0.05
C ASN A 92 -2.99 17.68 0.46
N PHE A 93 -4.16 17.08 0.28
CA PHE A 93 -5.44 17.68 0.62
C PHE A 93 -6.24 16.86 1.64
N ASP A 94 -5.59 15.93 2.33
CA ASP A 94 -6.22 14.92 3.21
C ASP A 94 -6.73 15.46 4.54
N PHE A 95 -6.19 16.58 5.03
CA PHE A 95 -6.46 17.05 6.38
C PHE A 95 -7.69 17.97 6.47
N ASP A 96 -8.23 18.10 7.67
CA ASP A 96 -9.25 19.08 8.04
C ASP A 96 -10.57 18.98 7.24
N TRP A 97 -10.97 17.78 6.84
CA TRP A 97 -12.28 17.51 6.29
C TRP A 97 -13.34 17.43 7.37
N GLN A 98 -14.55 17.85 7.06
CA GLN A 98 -15.74 17.64 7.88
C GLN A 98 -16.57 16.53 7.26
N PHE A 99 -16.95 15.53 8.05
CA PHE A 99 -17.73 14.36 7.60
C PHE A 99 -18.99 14.21 8.46
N ARG A 100 -20.09 13.83 7.83
CA ARG A 100 -21.31 13.33 8.49
C ARG A 100 -21.89 12.15 7.74
N LEU A 101 -22.47 11.20 8.47
CA LEU A 101 -23.22 10.08 7.92
C LEU A 101 -24.72 10.44 7.94
N GLY A 102 -25.38 10.28 6.79
CA GLY A 102 -26.77 10.63 6.61
C GLY A 102 -27.06 12.14 6.62
N GLU A 103 -28.26 12.53 6.21
CA GLU A 103 -28.65 13.95 6.13
C GLU A 103 -28.76 14.64 7.50
N GLN A 104 -29.16 13.89 8.52
CA GLN A 104 -29.36 14.40 9.89
C GLN A 104 -28.10 14.25 10.77
N GLY A 105 -27.02 13.67 10.25
CA GLY A 105 -25.78 13.45 10.99
C GLY A 105 -25.08 14.75 11.36
N THR A 106 -24.36 14.74 12.48
CA THR A 106 -23.52 15.84 12.92
C THR A 106 -22.14 15.77 12.27
N TYR A 107 -21.65 16.90 11.77
CA TYR A 107 -20.30 16.99 11.19
C TYR A 107 -19.22 16.77 12.25
N LYS A 108 -18.26 15.92 11.94
CA LYS A 108 -17.04 15.68 12.74
C LYS A 108 -15.83 15.92 11.86
N THR A 109 -14.74 16.41 12.44
CA THR A 109 -13.47 16.53 11.72
C THR A 109 -12.88 15.15 11.47
N VAL A 110 -12.51 14.88 10.22
CA VAL A 110 -11.84 13.65 9.79
C VAL A 110 -10.63 13.99 8.92
N GLN A 111 -9.74 13.02 8.80
CA GLN A 111 -8.60 13.04 7.94
C GLN A 111 -8.73 11.91 6.91
N LEU A 112 -8.31 12.16 5.66
CA LEU A 112 -8.21 11.12 4.65
C LEU A 112 -6.87 10.38 4.77
N PRO A 113 -6.83 9.12 4.36
CA PRO A 113 -7.93 8.26 3.95
C PRO A 113 -8.98 8.05 5.06
N HIS A 114 -10.27 7.95 4.70
CA HIS A 114 -11.36 7.79 5.67
C HIS A 114 -12.39 6.76 5.19
N ASP A 115 -12.64 5.76 6.04
CA ASP A 115 -13.65 4.73 5.88
C ASP A 115 -14.61 4.81 7.07
N TRP A 116 -15.86 5.23 6.84
CA TRP A 116 -16.79 5.35 7.96
C TRP A 116 -17.37 4.02 8.42
N SER A 117 -17.41 3.02 7.54
CA SER A 117 -18.04 1.73 7.85
C SER A 117 -17.29 0.96 8.92
N ILE A 118 -15.94 1.06 8.96
CA ILE A 118 -15.11 0.34 9.93
C ILE A 118 -15.40 0.74 11.39
N GLY A 119 -15.91 1.95 11.62
CA GLY A 119 -16.28 2.48 12.93
C GLY A 119 -17.76 2.32 13.29
N LEU A 120 -18.53 1.56 12.53
CA LEU A 120 -19.95 1.31 12.81
C LEU A 120 -20.16 0.00 13.59
N ASP A 121 -21.32 -0.13 14.21
CA ASP A 121 -21.75 -1.36 14.85
C ASP A 121 -22.06 -2.41 13.75
N PHE A 122 -21.75 -3.66 14.03
CA PHE A 122 -22.10 -4.76 13.14
C PHE A 122 -23.62 -4.94 13.07
N SER A 123 -24.13 -5.22 11.87
CA SER A 123 -25.53 -5.48 11.62
C SER A 123 -25.69 -6.70 10.72
N GLU A 124 -26.49 -7.68 11.14
CA GLU A 124 -26.80 -8.85 10.31
C GLU A 124 -27.47 -8.47 8.98
N GLU A 125 -28.19 -7.33 8.94
CA GLU A 125 -28.84 -6.80 7.73
C GLU A 125 -27.84 -6.33 6.68
N ALA A 126 -26.64 -5.89 7.09
CA ALA A 126 -25.57 -5.51 6.16
C ALA A 126 -25.04 -6.70 5.35
N GLY A 127 -25.18 -7.91 5.89
CA GLY A 127 -24.88 -9.16 5.21
C GLY A 127 -23.43 -9.63 5.34
N PRO A 128 -23.20 -10.91 5.05
CA PRO A 128 -21.89 -11.54 5.20
C PRO A 128 -20.86 -11.01 4.20
N GLU A 129 -21.28 -10.50 3.05
CA GLU A 129 -20.41 -9.98 2.00
C GLU A 129 -19.60 -8.78 2.49
N SER A 130 -20.24 -7.86 3.24
CA SER A 130 -19.58 -6.69 3.81
C SER A 130 -18.93 -6.93 5.18
N GLY A 131 -18.92 -8.18 5.68
CA GLY A 131 -18.49 -8.46 7.05
C GLY A 131 -19.44 -7.89 8.09
N TYR A 132 -20.71 -7.74 7.74
CA TYR A 132 -21.76 -7.17 8.58
C TYR A 132 -21.56 -5.70 8.94
N LEU A 133 -20.74 -4.98 8.16
CA LEU A 133 -20.51 -3.54 8.34
C LEU A 133 -21.43 -2.76 7.38
N PRO A 134 -22.26 -1.83 7.90
CA PRO A 134 -23.20 -1.07 7.09
C PRO A 134 -22.50 -0.04 6.19
N GLY A 135 -23.09 0.21 5.02
CA GLY A 135 -22.73 1.33 4.15
C GLY A 135 -23.47 2.63 4.51
N GLY A 136 -24.18 3.21 3.53
CA GLY A 136 -25.02 4.41 3.71
C GLY A 136 -24.61 5.57 2.81
N ILE A 137 -25.10 6.79 3.12
CA ILE A 137 -24.77 8.00 2.38
C ILE A 137 -23.95 8.94 3.27
N GLY A 138 -22.70 9.20 2.88
CA GLY A 138 -21.79 10.09 3.57
C GLY A 138 -21.64 11.44 2.89
N TYR A 139 -21.46 12.49 3.68
CA TYR A 139 -21.28 13.86 3.23
C TYR A 139 -19.99 14.42 3.77
N TYR A 140 -19.09 14.78 2.86
CA TYR A 140 -17.83 15.45 3.17
C TYR A 140 -17.89 16.90 2.77
N LYS A 141 -17.21 17.78 3.49
CA LYS A 141 -16.94 19.14 3.08
C LYS A 141 -15.61 19.63 3.59
N LYS A 142 -14.99 20.53 2.83
CA LYS A 142 -13.72 21.17 3.20
C LYS A 142 -13.72 22.61 2.70
N ASP A 143 -13.44 23.54 3.62
CA ASP A 143 -13.24 24.94 3.29
C ASP A 143 -11.75 25.20 2.98
N PHE A 144 -11.48 25.97 1.92
CA PHE A 144 -10.12 26.28 1.51
C PHE A 144 -10.07 27.59 0.71
N THR A 145 -8.91 28.23 0.71
CA THR A 145 -8.68 29.47 -0.06
C THR A 145 -7.67 29.20 -1.18
N VAL A 146 -8.01 29.68 -2.38
CA VAL A 146 -7.11 29.66 -3.53
C VAL A 146 -6.50 31.04 -3.71
N PRO A 147 -5.16 31.20 -3.66
CA PRO A 147 -4.52 32.52 -3.79
C PRO A 147 -4.85 33.22 -5.10
N LEU A 148 -4.91 34.54 -5.06
CA LEU A 148 -5.08 35.39 -6.29
C LEU A 148 -4.00 35.11 -7.33
N SER A 149 -2.79 34.72 -6.93
CA SER A 149 -1.68 34.38 -7.83
C SER A 149 -1.94 33.14 -8.71
N TYR A 150 -2.96 32.32 -8.37
CA TYR A 150 -3.37 31.17 -9.19
C TYR A 150 -4.40 31.54 -10.27
N LYS A 151 -4.86 32.81 -10.31
CA LYS A 151 -5.75 33.27 -11.37
C LYS A 151 -5.03 33.13 -12.72
N GLY A 152 -5.68 32.43 -13.66
CA GLY A 152 -5.10 32.11 -14.97
C GLY A 152 -4.30 30.79 -14.99
N LYS A 153 -4.19 30.09 -13.87
CA LYS A 153 -3.73 28.70 -13.79
C LYS A 153 -4.94 27.75 -13.86
N ARG A 154 -4.67 26.50 -14.19
CA ARG A 154 -5.62 25.41 -14.00
C ARG A 154 -5.48 24.89 -12.57
N VAL A 155 -6.58 24.78 -11.86
CA VAL A 155 -6.66 24.22 -10.51
C VAL A 155 -7.61 23.04 -10.53
N SER A 156 -7.15 21.87 -10.08
CA SER A 156 -7.95 20.65 -10.04
C SER A 156 -7.80 19.95 -8.71
N ILE A 157 -8.78 19.10 -8.39
CA ILE A 157 -8.70 18.11 -7.30
C ILE A 157 -8.56 16.74 -7.90
N VAL A 158 -7.67 15.91 -7.33
CA VAL A 158 -7.52 14.50 -7.67
C VAL A 158 -7.93 13.69 -6.48
N PHE A 159 -8.79 12.72 -6.69
CA PHE A 159 -9.11 11.69 -5.71
C PHE A 159 -8.55 10.36 -6.19
N ASP A 160 -7.76 9.69 -5.34
CA ASP A 160 -7.19 8.39 -5.68
C ASP A 160 -8.19 7.23 -5.51
N GLY A 161 -9.30 7.47 -4.82
CA GLY A 161 -10.44 6.55 -4.73
C GLY A 161 -11.52 7.02 -3.76
N ILE A 162 -12.78 6.92 -4.20
CA ILE A 162 -13.98 7.20 -3.39
C ILE A 162 -14.99 6.08 -3.59
N TYR A 163 -15.28 5.29 -2.56
CA TYR A 163 -16.25 4.21 -2.70
C TYR A 163 -17.61 4.62 -2.13
N HIS A 164 -18.66 4.79 -2.98
CA HIS A 164 -18.69 4.93 -4.44
C HIS A 164 -19.78 5.93 -4.84
N LYS A 165 -20.07 6.07 -6.14
CA LYS A 165 -21.09 7.03 -6.63
C LYS A 165 -20.86 8.41 -6.04
N ALA A 166 -19.66 8.96 -6.24
CA ALA A 166 -19.25 10.24 -5.69
C ALA A 166 -19.78 11.41 -6.53
N THR A 167 -20.53 12.31 -5.90
CA THR A 167 -20.95 13.59 -6.52
C THR A 167 -20.12 14.71 -5.90
N ILE A 168 -19.45 15.49 -6.74
CA ILE A 168 -18.54 16.57 -6.34
C ILE A 168 -19.23 17.92 -6.51
N TYR A 169 -19.17 18.75 -5.47
CA TYR A 169 -19.75 20.10 -5.47
C TYR A 169 -18.66 21.12 -5.12
N LEU A 170 -18.64 22.25 -5.83
CA LEU A 170 -17.83 23.41 -5.46
C LEU A 170 -18.75 24.62 -5.27
N ASN A 171 -18.69 25.25 -4.08
CA ASN A 171 -19.50 26.39 -3.70
C ASN A 171 -21.03 26.13 -3.85
N GLY A 172 -21.46 24.89 -3.58
CA GLY A 172 -22.84 24.42 -3.68
C GLY A 172 -23.31 24.05 -5.10
N ARG A 173 -22.44 24.19 -6.09
CA ARG A 173 -22.72 23.78 -7.47
C ARG A 173 -22.15 22.39 -7.71
N GLU A 174 -22.95 21.49 -8.28
CA GLU A 174 -22.48 20.18 -8.77
C GLU A 174 -21.58 20.41 -9.99
N ILE A 175 -20.39 19.77 -9.96
CA ILE A 175 -19.35 19.97 -10.97
C ILE A 175 -18.86 18.67 -11.57
N ASP A 176 -19.03 17.53 -10.88
CA ASP A 176 -18.58 16.23 -11.37
C ASP A 176 -19.33 15.07 -10.70
N TYR A 177 -19.34 13.90 -11.36
CA TYR A 177 -19.90 12.66 -10.84
C TYR A 177 -19.09 11.45 -11.27
N HIS A 178 -18.49 10.74 -10.33
CA HIS A 178 -17.70 9.54 -10.55
C HIS A 178 -18.36 8.30 -9.93
N ARG A 179 -18.55 7.23 -10.74
CA ARG A 179 -19.35 6.06 -10.35
C ARG A 179 -18.52 4.94 -9.75
N TYR A 180 -17.40 4.56 -10.41
CA TYR A 180 -16.60 3.41 -10.03
C TYR A 180 -15.65 3.74 -8.90
N GLY A 181 -15.77 3.01 -7.79
CA GLY A 181 -15.11 3.40 -6.54
C GLY A 181 -13.60 3.14 -6.46
N TYR A 182 -13.00 2.46 -7.43
CA TYR A 182 -11.62 1.97 -7.34
C TYR A 182 -10.62 2.71 -8.22
N THR A 183 -11.08 3.53 -9.15
CA THR A 183 -10.23 4.30 -10.05
C THR A 183 -9.96 5.70 -9.50
N SER A 184 -8.76 6.23 -9.79
CA SER A 184 -8.42 7.63 -9.51
C SER A 184 -8.99 8.52 -10.59
N PHE A 185 -9.45 9.73 -10.21
CA PHE A 185 -9.99 10.70 -11.16
C PHE A 185 -9.62 12.14 -10.79
N GLU A 186 -9.67 13.02 -11.79
CA GLU A 186 -9.33 14.44 -11.66
C GLU A 186 -10.54 15.31 -12.03
N THR A 187 -10.93 16.22 -11.13
CA THR A 187 -12.03 17.18 -11.36
C THR A 187 -11.47 18.60 -11.49
N ASP A 188 -11.80 19.31 -12.57
CA ASP A 188 -11.37 20.69 -12.80
C ASP A 188 -12.21 21.67 -11.96
N LEU A 189 -11.56 22.36 -11.03
CA LEU A 189 -12.18 23.38 -10.17
C LEU A 189 -12.15 24.79 -10.79
N THR A 190 -11.27 25.04 -11.77
CA THR A 190 -10.92 26.36 -12.29
C THR A 190 -12.14 27.23 -12.64
N PRO A 191 -13.18 26.74 -13.35
CA PRO A 191 -14.31 27.56 -13.77
C PRO A 191 -15.22 28.03 -12.62
N TYR A 192 -15.09 27.43 -11.44
CA TYR A 192 -16.01 27.60 -10.33
C TYR A 192 -15.37 28.26 -9.10
N LEU A 193 -14.05 28.52 -9.14
CA LEU A 193 -13.28 29.06 -8.03
C LEU A 193 -13.49 30.54 -7.79
N LYS A 194 -13.54 30.92 -6.51
CA LYS A 194 -13.43 32.28 -6.01
C LYS A 194 -11.99 32.51 -5.54
N TYR A 195 -11.22 33.26 -6.32
CA TYR A 195 -9.81 33.51 -6.01
C TYR A 195 -9.65 34.57 -4.93
N GLY A 196 -8.83 34.31 -3.92
CA GLY A 196 -8.63 35.19 -2.76
C GLY A 196 -9.75 35.14 -1.71
N GLU A 197 -10.75 34.29 -1.93
CA GLU A 197 -11.90 34.11 -1.05
C GLU A 197 -11.99 32.64 -0.59
N ASN A 198 -12.87 32.38 0.37
CA ASN A 198 -13.17 31.02 0.80
C ASN A 198 -13.97 30.26 -0.27
N ASN A 199 -13.57 29.02 -0.53
CA ASN A 199 -14.30 28.06 -1.33
C ASN A 199 -14.66 26.85 -0.45
N THR A 200 -15.81 26.26 -0.71
CA THR A 200 -16.24 25.02 -0.06
C THR A 200 -16.33 23.91 -1.09
N LEU A 201 -15.45 22.92 -0.98
CA LEU A 201 -15.54 21.67 -1.72
C LEU A 201 -16.39 20.68 -0.91
N SER A 202 -17.40 20.09 -1.52
CA SER A 202 -18.24 19.07 -0.89
C SER A 202 -18.32 17.81 -1.75
N VAL A 203 -18.40 16.67 -1.10
CA VAL A 203 -18.50 15.36 -1.75
C VAL A 203 -19.63 14.58 -1.08
N ARG A 204 -20.62 14.16 -1.87
CA ARG A 204 -21.64 13.20 -1.48
C ARG A 204 -21.20 11.83 -1.97
N VAL A 205 -21.13 10.86 -1.07
CA VAL A 205 -20.74 9.48 -1.38
C VAL A 205 -21.92 8.57 -1.05
N ASP A 206 -22.36 7.77 -2.02
CA ASP A 206 -23.52 6.90 -1.85
C ASP A 206 -23.10 5.43 -1.90
N HIS A 207 -22.92 4.82 -0.74
CA HIS A 207 -22.70 3.39 -0.56
C HIS A 207 -23.93 2.76 0.17
N SER A 208 -25.11 2.96 -0.39
CA SER A 208 -26.35 2.35 0.14
C SER A 208 -26.60 0.93 -0.38
N GLU A 209 -25.84 0.47 -1.39
CA GLU A 209 -25.95 -0.84 -1.99
C GLU A 209 -24.96 -1.84 -1.37
N LYS A 210 -25.32 -3.13 -1.41
CA LYS A 210 -24.43 -4.21 -0.97
C LYS A 210 -23.32 -4.43 -1.98
N SER A 211 -22.15 -4.76 -1.49
CA SER A 211 -20.97 -5.15 -2.28
C SER A 211 -20.75 -6.66 -2.18
N ARG A 212 -19.79 -7.21 -2.95
CA ARG A 212 -19.47 -8.64 -2.91
C ARG A 212 -18.48 -8.99 -1.78
N TRP A 213 -17.64 -8.05 -1.39
CA TRP A 213 -16.71 -8.13 -0.25
C TRP A 213 -16.73 -6.81 0.49
N TYR A 214 -15.99 -6.68 1.58
CA TYR A 214 -15.86 -5.42 2.30
C TYR A 214 -15.08 -4.39 1.46
N THR A 215 -15.77 -3.42 0.94
CA THR A 215 -15.22 -2.35 0.09
C THR A 215 -14.89 -1.10 0.88
N GLY A 216 -15.35 -1.02 2.15
CA GLY A 216 -15.36 0.19 2.95
C GLY A 216 -16.26 1.27 2.34
N SER A 217 -16.23 2.47 2.90
CA SER A 217 -17.12 3.57 2.50
C SER A 217 -16.43 4.92 2.65
N GLY A 218 -16.45 5.75 1.63
CA GLY A 218 -15.98 7.13 1.72
C GLY A 218 -14.84 7.49 0.81
N ILE A 219 -14.15 8.59 1.15
CA ILE A 219 -12.91 9.00 0.49
C ILE A 219 -11.78 8.19 1.14
N TYR A 220 -11.61 6.96 0.66
CA TYR A 220 -10.78 5.95 1.33
C TYR A 220 -9.33 5.89 0.84
N ARG A 221 -8.97 6.77 -0.11
CA ARG A 221 -7.62 7.00 -0.61
C ARG A 221 -7.29 8.49 -0.51
N HIS A 222 -6.10 8.89 -0.92
CA HIS A 222 -5.65 10.28 -0.84
C HIS A 222 -6.44 11.23 -1.74
N ALA A 223 -6.40 12.53 -1.35
CA ALA A 223 -6.86 13.65 -2.16
C ALA A 223 -5.72 14.65 -2.36
N TRP A 224 -5.61 15.21 -3.58
CA TRP A 224 -4.54 16.12 -3.98
C TRP A 224 -5.08 17.36 -4.68
N LEU A 225 -4.75 18.55 -4.17
CA LEU A 225 -4.96 19.79 -4.91
C LEU A 225 -3.81 20.00 -5.89
N GLN A 226 -4.13 20.14 -7.17
CA GLN A 226 -3.15 20.33 -8.23
C GLN A 226 -3.31 21.69 -8.89
N VAL A 227 -2.18 22.39 -9.13
CA VAL A 227 -2.17 23.66 -9.84
C VAL A 227 -1.13 23.57 -10.98
N THR A 228 -1.56 23.89 -12.20
CA THR A 228 -0.71 23.86 -13.40
C THR A 228 -0.87 25.13 -14.22
N ASP A 229 0.10 25.39 -15.10
CA ASP A 229 -0.11 26.34 -16.18
C ASP A 229 -1.19 25.85 -17.16
N PRO A 230 -1.82 26.72 -17.93
CA PRO A 230 -2.78 26.30 -18.96
C PRO A 230 -2.19 25.30 -19.96
N ILE A 231 -0.88 25.38 -20.25
CA ILE A 231 -0.15 24.38 -21.03
C ILE A 231 0.65 23.54 -20.05
N HIS A 232 0.30 22.25 -19.94
CA HIS A 232 0.87 21.34 -18.95
C HIS A 232 0.87 19.90 -19.46
N VAL A 233 1.71 19.04 -18.87
CA VAL A 233 1.61 17.60 -19.06
C VAL A 233 0.29 17.12 -18.44
N LYS A 234 -0.53 16.43 -19.23
CA LYS A 234 -1.79 15.88 -18.76
C LYS A 234 -1.53 14.95 -17.56
N MET A 235 -2.46 14.86 -16.63
CA MET A 235 -2.37 13.90 -15.54
C MET A 235 -2.23 12.50 -16.10
N TRP A 236 -1.25 11.71 -15.57
CA TRP A 236 -0.82 10.41 -16.11
C TRP A 236 -0.49 10.42 -17.62
N GLY A 237 -0.18 11.61 -18.16
CA GLY A 237 0.04 11.85 -19.59
C GLY A 237 1.39 11.36 -20.14
N THR A 238 2.14 10.58 -19.35
CA THR A 238 3.38 9.95 -19.80
C THR A 238 3.17 8.45 -20.00
N TYR A 239 3.75 7.93 -21.08
CA TYR A 239 3.81 6.50 -21.33
C TYR A 239 5.25 6.12 -21.65
N VAL A 240 5.94 5.54 -20.67
CA VAL A 240 7.35 5.15 -20.77
C VAL A 240 7.44 3.68 -21.12
N THR A 241 8.16 3.37 -22.19
CA THR A 241 8.44 2.01 -22.62
C THR A 241 9.94 1.77 -22.79
N THR A 242 10.35 0.51 -22.72
CA THR A 242 11.72 0.07 -22.95
C THR A 242 11.74 -0.96 -24.08
N PRO A 243 11.56 -0.53 -25.36
CA PRO A 243 11.33 -1.44 -26.49
C PRO A 243 12.52 -2.35 -26.81
N GLN A 244 13.72 -1.93 -26.42
CA GLN A 244 14.94 -2.73 -26.59
C GLN A 244 15.72 -2.69 -25.29
N VAL A 245 15.99 -3.86 -24.71
CA VAL A 245 16.71 -4.01 -23.44
C VAL A 245 17.71 -5.14 -23.55
N SER A 246 18.95 -4.83 -23.15
CA SER A 246 20.03 -5.79 -22.93
C SER A 246 20.82 -5.37 -21.68
N THR A 247 21.78 -6.17 -21.27
CA THR A 247 22.70 -5.81 -20.18
C THR A 247 23.64 -4.65 -20.54
N SER A 248 23.90 -4.43 -21.83
CA SER A 248 24.80 -3.37 -22.33
C SER A 248 24.07 -2.11 -22.76
N SER A 249 22.79 -2.16 -23.09
CA SER A 249 22.02 -1.01 -23.59
C SER A 249 20.53 -1.18 -23.37
N ALA A 250 19.84 -0.07 -23.15
CA ALA A 250 18.37 -0.01 -23.21
C ALA A 250 17.93 1.26 -23.93
N THR A 251 16.89 1.15 -24.76
CA THR A 251 16.19 2.28 -25.36
C THR A 251 15.03 2.67 -24.46
N ILE A 252 15.00 3.93 -24.02
CA ILE A 252 13.89 4.54 -23.29
C ILE A 252 13.08 5.34 -24.29
N SER A 253 11.81 5.01 -24.45
CA SER A 253 10.85 5.76 -25.29
C SER A 253 9.72 6.26 -24.42
N CYS A 254 9.35 7.54 -24.58
CA CYS A 254 8.23 8.12 -23.84
C CYS A 254 7.32 8.89 -24.80
N VAL A 255 6.04 8.60 -24.73
CA VAL A 255 4.99 9.45 -25.28
C VAL A 255 4.50 10.37 -24.17
N THR A 256 4.62 11.67 -24.37
CA THR A 256 4.14 12.71 -23.44
C THR A 256 2.92 13.40 -24.01
N THR A 257 1.77 13.28 -23.37
CA THR A 257 0.56 14.02 -23.72
C THR A 257 0.57 15.37 -23.03
N VAL A 258 0.68 16.44 -23.79
CA VAL A 258 0.59 17.83 -23.32
C VAL A 258 -0.78 18.39 -23.65
N ALA A 259 -1.45 18.96 -22.64
CA ALA A 259 -2.72 19.66 -22.76
C ALA A 259 -2.51 21.17 -22.81
N ASN A 260 -3.37 21.88 -23.55
CA ASN A 260 -3.50 23.32 -23.54
C ASN A 260 -4.97 23.67 -23.34
N VAL A 261 -5.31 24.19 -22.17
CA VAL A 261 -6.66 24.63 -21.84
C VAL A 261 -6.89 26.15 -22.11
N SER A 262 -5.92 26.80 -22.74
CA SER A 262 -6.08 28.20 -23.15
C SER A 262 -6.75 28.32 -24.52
N THR A 263 -7.28 29.51 -24.78
CA THR A 263 -7.97 29.85 -26.03
C THR A 263 -7.03 30.23 -27.19
N SER A 264 -5.73 29.97 -27.07
CA SER A 264 -4.73 30.22 -28.10
C SER A 264 -3.69 29.08 -28.15
N ALA A 265 -3.24 28.77 -29.37
CA ALA A 265 -2.17 27.81 -29.56
C ALA A 265 -0.86 28.29 -28.91
N GLY A 266 -0.13 27.37 -28.29
CA GLY A 266 1.12 27.69 -27.59
C GLY A 266 2.33 26.96 -28.15
N LYS A 267 3.39 27.71 -28.53
CA LYS A 267 4.68 27.12 -28.87
C LYS A 267 5.46 26.89 -27.59
N ILE A 268 5.95 25.65 -27.38
CA ILE A 268 6.76 25.24 -26.23
C ILE A 268 7.97 24.39 -26.66
N GLU A 269 9.00 24.34 -25.82
CA GLU A 269 10.05 23.35 -25.84
C GLU A 269 9.66 22.25 -24.81
N VAL A 270 9.73 21.00 -25.22
CA VAL A 270 9.59 19.81 -24.36
C VAL A 270 10.97 19.20 -24.18
N GLU A 271 11.49 19.24 -22.98
CA GLU A 271 12.73 18.56 -22.62
C GLU A 271 12.41 17.32 -21.77
N GLN A 272 12.87 16.16 -22.23
CA GLN A 272 12.81 14.90 -21.49
C GLN A 272 14.21 14.54 -21.00
N GLN A 273 14.37 14.23 -19.71
CA GLN A 273 15.67 13.90 -19.15
C GLN A 273 15.56 12.84 -18.04
N LEU A 274 16.66 12.09 -17.85
CA LEU A 274 16.80 11.24 -16.66
C LEU A 274 17.27 12.06 -15.47
N VAL A 275 16.63 11.86 -14.32
CA VAL A 275 16.99 12.48 -13.04
C VAL A 275 17.13 11.40 -11.96
N ASP A 276 17.85 11.74 -10.88
CA ASP A 276 17.86 10.92 -9.65
C ASP A 276 16.56 11.14 -8.83
N ALA A 277 16.46 10.49 -7.69
CA ALA A 277 15.32 10.62 -6.79
C ALA A 277 15.15 12.05 -6.22
N HIS A 278 16.18 12.89 -6.31
CA HIS A 278 16.17 14.27 -5.85
C HIS A 278 15.96 15.29 -6.98
N GLY A 279 15.69 14.82 -8.21
CA GLY A 279 15.47 15.68 -9.39
C GLY A 279 16.76 16.22 -10.03
N ASN A 280 17.94 15.78 -9.60
CA ASN A 280 19.20 16.18 -10.23
C ASN A 280 19.44 15.38 -11.52
N SER A 281 19.99 16.03 -12.56
CA SER A 281 20.30 15.34 -13.82
C SER A 281 21.18 14.11 -13.60
N LEU A 282 20.66 12.95 -13.91
CA LEU A 282 21.39 11.68 -13.78
C LEU A 282 22.45 11.58 -14.88
N LYS A 283 23.70 11.27 -14.45
CA LYS A 283 24.79 11.00 -15.38
C LYS A 283 25.13 9.51 -15.31
N ILE A 284 24.99 8.81 -16.43
CA ILE A 284 25.43 7.43 -16.55
C ILE A 284 26.72 7.43 -17.36
N ASN A 285 27.82 6.91 -16.78
CA ASN A 285 29.17 6.95 -17.38
C ASN A 285 29.61 8.37 -17.77
N GLY A 286 29.26 9.38 -16.96
CA GLY A 286 29.58 10.79 -17.20
C GLY A 286 28.72 11.50 -18.21
N LYS A 287 27.81 10.82 -18.91
CA LYS A 287 26.92 11.39 -19.94
C LYS A 287 25.55 11.70 -19.35
N ARG A 288 25.07 12.94 -19.60
CA ARG A 288 23.68 13.35 -19.33
C ARG A 288 22.78 12.83 -20.47
N TYR A 289 21.62 12.34 -20.10
CA TYR A 289 20.60 11.87 -21.04
C TYR A 289 19.43 12.84 -21.05
N ALA A 290 19.34 13.65 -22.11
CA ALA A 290 18.25 14.60 -22.33
C ALA A 290 17.97 14.72 -23.84
N VAL A 291 16.69 14.86 -24.17
CA VAL A 291 16.19 15.10 -25.55
C VAL A 291 15.24 16.30 -25.52
N ARG A 292 15.30 17.14 -26.56
CA ARG A 292 14.46 18.35 -26.68
C ARG A 292 13.71 18.35 -27.99
N THR A 293 12.47 18.86 -27.96
CA THR A 293 11.59 18.99 -29.13
C THR A 293 10.80 20.28 -29.01
N ASP A 294 10.84 21.11 -30.04
CA ASP A 294 9.96 22.27 -30.19
C ASP A 294 8.63 21.83 -30.78
N VAL A 295 7.53 22.25 -30.15
CA VAL A 295 6.19 21.86 -30.58
C VAL A 295 5.16 22.97 -30.37
N VAL A 296 4.12 22.96 -31.18
CA VAL A 296 2.92 23.82 -31.00
C VAL A 296 1.79 22.93 -30.47
N ILE A 297 1.21 23.36 -29.34
CA ILE A 297 0.04 22.69 -28.74
C ILE A 297 -1.21 23.49 -29.17
N PRO A 298 -2.21 22.86 -29.80
CA PRO A 298 -3.41 23.56 -30.25
C PRO A 298 -4.19 24.16 -29.07
N GLU A 299 -4.94 25.22 -29.32
CA GLU A 299 -5.88 25.79 -28.34
C GLU A 299 -6.95 24.74 -27.92
N ASN A 300 -7.33 24.75 -26.64
CA ASN A 300 -8.32 23.80 -26.07
C ASN A 300 -8.12 22.36 -26.54
N GLY A 301 -6.84 21.91 -26.63
CA GLY A 301 -6.52 20.62 -27.20
C GLY A 301 -5.34 19.95 -26.54
N THR A 302 -5.03 18.75 -27.04
CA THR A 302 -3.91 17.95 -26.59
C THR A 302 -2.98 17.57 -27.74
N LYS A 303 -1.73 17.27 -27.44
CA LYS A 303 -0.78 16.73 -28.40
C LYS A 303 0.14 15.71 -27.74
N ASP A 304 0.31 14.58 -28.41
CA ASP A 304 1.27 13.57 -28.05
C ASP A 304 2.64 13.89 -28.66
N ILE A 305 3.68 13.81 -27.86
CA ILE A 305 5.07 14.07 -28.24
C ILE A 305 5.88 12.83 -27.90
N GLU A 306 6.39 12.18 -28.93
CA GLU A 306 7.24 11.01 -28.79
C GLU A 306 8.71 11.42 -28.75
N GLN A 307 9.44 10.98 -27.73
CA GLN A 307 10.87 11.19 -27.58
C GLN A 307 11.53 9.90 -27.13
N SER A 308 12.75 9.63 -27.58
CA SER A 308 13.49 8.44 -27.20
C SER A 308 14.99 8.72 -27.13
N PHE A 309 15.68 7.93 -26.32
CA PHE A 309 17.14 7.87 -26.25
C PHE A 309 17.60 6.51 -25.71
N SER A 310 18.86 6.17 -25.96
CA SER A 310 19.44 4.91 -25.44
C SER A 310 20.41 5.19 -24.30
N ILE A 311 20.34 4.37 -23.25
CA ILE A 311 21.27 4.37 -22.13
C ILE A 311 22.22 3.16 -22.21
N SER A 312 23.47 3.35 -21.74
CA SER A 312 24.48 2.28 -21.71
C SER A 312 24.48 1.62 -20.33
N ASN A 313 24.65 0.29 -20.29
CA ASN A 313 24.75 -0.52 -19.06
C ASN A 313 23.61 -0.21 -18.06
N PRO A 314 22.33 -0.36 -18.45
CA PRO A 314 21.21 -0.07 -17.56
C PRO A 314 21.21 -1.01 -16.36
N GLN A 315 20.81 -0.50 -15.20
CA GLN A 315 20.43 -1.34 -14.07
C GLN A 315 19.01 -1.85 -14.32
N LEU A 316 18.87 -3.17 -14.45
CA LEU A 316 17.58 -3.78 -14.73
C LEU A 316 16.75 -3.90 -13.44
N TRP A 317 15.46 -3.58 -13.54
CA TRP A 317 14.52 -3.85 -12.46
C TRP A 317 14.30 -5.36 -12.35
N SER A 318 14.44 -5.91 -11.15
CA SER A 318 14.16 -7.31 -10.84
C SER A 318 13.58 -7.47 -9.44
N LEU A 319 13.17 -8.69 -9.09
CA LEU A 319 12.65 -9.02 -7.77
C LEU A 319 13.67 -8.82 -6.65
N GLU A 320 14.95 -9.06 -6.96
CA GLU A 320 16.06 -8.98 -6.00
C GLU A 320 16.75 -7.59 -6.01
N ASN A 321 16.68 -6.90 -7.15
CA ASN A 321 17.22 -5.54 -7.35
C ASN A 321 16.17 -4.68 -8.06
N PRO A 322 15.19 -4.13 -7.34
CA PRO A 322 14.09 -3.36 -7.94
C PRO A 322 14.52 -1.91 -8.25
N HIS A 323 15.50 -1.77 -9.16
CA HIS A 323 16.06 -0.46 -9.52
C HIS A 323 15.07 0.36 -10.35
N LEU A 324 14.80 1.59 -9.89
CA LEU A 324 13.89 2.53 -10.52
C LEU A 324 14.63 3.74 -11.06
N TYR A 325 14.24 4.17 -12.27
CA TYR A 325 14.66 5.42 -12.90
C TYR A 325 13.55 6.46 -12.80
N HIS A 326 13.93 7.72 -12.85
CA HIS A 326 13.02 8.85 -12.92
C HIS A 326 13.19 9.58 -14.23
N LEU A 327 12.11 9.72 -14.97
CA LEU A 327 12.05 10.50 -16.21
C LEU A 327 11.33 11.81 -15.94
N GLU A 328 12.04 12.92 -16.02
CA GLU A 328 11.48 14.26 -15.86
C GLU A 328 11.17 14.87 -17.23
N ILE A 329 9.95 15.35 -17.36
CA ILE A 329 9.48 16.14 -18.51
C ILE A 329 9.43 17.61 -18.06
N VAL A 330 10.16 18.46 -18.75
CA VAL A 330 10.19 19.91 -18.49
C VAL A 330 9.59 20.64 -19.68
N LEU A 331 8.50 21.35 -19.47
CA LEU A 331 7.90 22.22 -20.48
C LEU A 331 8.42 23.63 -20.31
N LYS A 332 8.89 24.23 -21.40
CA LYS A 332 9.34 25.64 -21.43
C LYS A 332 8.60 26.45 -22.49
N GLN A 333 8.15 27.62 -22.10
CA GLN A 333 7.56 28.58 -23.01
C GLN A 333 8.38 29.89 -22.97
N ARG A 334 8.88 30.35 -24.14
CA ARG A 334 9.77 31.53 -24.25
C ARG A 334 10.97 31.45 -23.28
N GLY A 335 11.55 30.25 -23.13
CA GLY A 335 12.70 30.00 -22.25
C GLY A 335 12.35 29.86 -20.75
N LYS A 336 11.12 30.10 -20.32
CA LYS A 336 10.67 29.94 -18.93
C LYS A 336 10.04 28.58 -18.75
N VAL A 337 10.39 27.89 -17.66
CA VAL A 337 9.74 26.65 -17.24
C VAL A 337 8.30 26.96 -16.84
N ILE A 338 7.36 26.19 -17.41
CA ILE A 338 5.93 26.27 -17.13
C ILE A 338 5.37 25.01 -16.48
N ASP A 339 6.02 23.86 -16.65
CA ASP A 339 5.64 22.61 -15.99
C ASP A 339 6.83 21.69 -15.82
N ARG A 340 6.83 20.88 -14.74
CA ARG A 340 7.67 19.72 -14.50
C ARG A 340 6.81 18.53 -14.13
N TYR A 341 7.05 17.42 -14.78
CA TYR A 341 6.34 16.18 -14.52
C TYR A 341 7.34 15.03 -14.45
N THR A 342 7.39 14.33 -13.33
CA THR A 342 8.31 13.21 -13.13
C THR A 342 7.55 11.90 -13.15
N THR A 343 8.07 10.92 -13.88
CA THR A 343 7.53 9.57 -13.98
C THR A 343 8.59 8.57 -13.53
N ARG A 344 8.23 7.72 -12.59
CA ARG A 344 9.03 6.60 -12.13
C ARG A 344 8.83 5.41 -13.07
N PHE A 345 9.88 4.68 -13.42
CA PHE A 345 9.80 3.50 -14.27
C PHE A 345 10.98 2.55 -14.02
N GLY A 346 10.86 1.30 -14.45
CA GLY A 346 11.92 0.31 -14.40
C GLY A 346 12.28 -0.21 -15.78
N VAL A 347 13.57 -0.49 -16.00
CA VAL A 347 14.06 -1.11 -17.24
C VAL A 347 14.04 -2.63 -17.06
N ARG A 348 13.21 -3.32 -17.81
CA ARG A 348 13.09 -4.79 -17.75
C ARG A 348 12.54 -5.39 -19.03
N THR A 349 12.68 -6.71 -19.17
CA THR A 349 11.94 -7.52 -20.15
C THR A 349 11.08 -8.54 -19.43
N ILE A 350 9.88 -8.77 -19.96
CA ILE A 350 8.99 -9.88 -19.56
C ILE A 350 8.68 -10.75 -20.77
N HIS A 351 8.56 -12.04 -20.52
CA HIS A 351 8.17 -12.99 -21.58
C HIS A 351 7.39 -14.16 -20.95
N PHE A 352 6.29 -14.50 -21.58
CA PHE A 352 5.49 -15.68 -21.24
C PHE A 352 5.71 -16.74 -22.32
N ASP A 353 6.22 -17.90 -21.93
CA ASP A 353 6.50 -19.02 -22.80
C ASP A 353 5.54 -20.17 -22.52
N LYS A 354 4.93 -20.70 -23.57
CA LYS A 354 3.92 -21.77 -23.45
C LYS A 354 4.48 -23.06 -22.84
N ASP A 355 5.76 -23.34 -22.96
CA ASP A 355 6.38 -24.61 -22.49
C ASP A 355 7.18 -24.43 -21.19
N LYS A 356 7.65 -23.20 -20.90
CA LYS A 356 8.56 -22.92 -19.78
C LYS A 356 8.04 -21.88 -18.79
N GLY A 357 6.83 -21.34 -19.02
CA GLY A 357 6.20 -20.40 -18.12
C GLY A 357 6.73 -18.97 -18.23
N PHE A 358 6.96 -18.28 -17.13
CA PHE A 358 7.29 -16.85 -17.11
C PHE A 358 8.79 -16.56 -16.98
N PHE A 359 9.23 -15.51 -17.70
CA PHE A 359 10.61 -15.01 -17.66
C PHE A 359 10.65 -13.51 -17.37
N LEU A 360 11.52 -13.13 -16.44
CA LEU A 360 11.91 -11.74 -16.17
C LEU A 360 13.39 -11.56 -16.48
N ASN A 361 13.73 -10.61 -17.38
CA ASN A 361 15.11 -10.39 -17.83
C ASN A 361 15.82 -11.68 -18.32
N GLY A 362 15.08 -12.55 -19.00
CA GLY A 362 15.58 -13.84 -19.48
C GLY A 362 15.75 -14.94 -18.42
N LYS A 363 15.50 -14.66 -17.14
CA LYS A 363 15.50 -15.64 -16.04
C LYS A 363 14.11 -16.23 -15.88
N ASN A 364 13.97 -17.54 -15.91
CA ASN A 364 12.71 -18.22 -15.60
C ASN A 364 12.35 -18.05 -14.13
N ILE A 365 11.10 -17.69 -13.86
CA ILE A 365 10.58 -17.42 -12.51
C ILE A 365 9.22 -18.09 -12.34
N LYS A 366 9.05 -18.82 -11.26
CA LYS A 366 7.73 -19.27 -10.79
C LYS A 366 7.11 -18.19 -9.90
N MET A 367 5.89 -17.76 -10.23
CA MET A 367 5.15 -16.79 -9.42
C MET A 367 4.63 -17.46 -8.15
N LYS A 368 5.20 -17.06 -7.02
CA LYS A 368 4.79 -17.42 -5.66
C LYS A 368 3.79 -16.37 -5.22
N GLY A 369 2.55 -16.54 -5.65
CA GLY A 369 1.55 -15.50 -5.66
C GLY A 369 0.55 -15.56 -4.51
N MET A 370 0.03 -14.40 -4.14
CA MET A 370 -1.12 -14.25 -3.25
C MET A 370 -2.12 -13.28 -3.85
N CYS A 371 -3.42 -13.61 -3.75
CA CYS A 371 -4.52 -12.70 -3.98
C CYS A 371 -4.71 -11.83 -2.74
N LEU A 372 -4.88 -10.53 -2.91
CA LEU A 372 -5.08 -9.58 -1.81
C LEU A 372 -6.30 -8.71 -2.06
N HIS A 373 -7.17 -8.60 -1.06
CA HIS A 373 -8.13 -7.51 -0.94
C HIS A 373 -7.46 -6.26 -0.37
N GLN A 374 -8.14 -5.12 -0.45
CA GLN A 374 -7.55 -3.83 -0.12
C GLN A 374 -7.64 -3.44 1.36
N ASP A 375 -8.46 -4.14 2.17
CA ASP A 375 -8.61 -3.86 3.60
C ASP A 375 -7.35 -4.22 4.42
N ALA A 376 -7.22 -3.61 5.57
CA ALA A 376 -6.09 -3.79 6.48
C ALA A 376 -6.55 -3.93 7.94
N GLY A 377 -7.42 -4.90 8.21
CA GLY A 377 -7.92 -5.20 9.55
C GLY A 377 -8.64 -4.00 10.17
N CYS A 378 -8.26 -3.60 11.38
CA CYS A 378 -8.89 -2.47 12.09
C CYS A 378 -8.77 -1.11 11.38
N LEU A 379 -7.98 -1.00 10.31
CA LEU A 379 -7.91 0.20 9.49
C LEU A 379 -9.01 0.25 8.41
N GLY A 380 -9.74 -0.85 8.19
CA GLY A 380 -10.66 -0.97 7.09
C GLY A 380 -9.94 -0.81 5.76
N VAL A 381 -10.54 -0.08 4.81
CA VAL A 381 -9.93 0.25 3.52
C VAL A 381 -9.24 1.62 3.50
N ALA A 382 -9.35 2.38 4.58
CA ALA A 382 -8.62 3.64 4.76
C ALA A 382 -7.18 3.38 5.20
N VAL A 383 -6.38 2.83 4.29
CA VAL A 383 -5.06 2.28 4.57
C VAL A 383 -3.98 3.33 4.37
N PRO A 384 -3.33 3.83 5.44
CA PRO A 384 -2.16 4.69 5.29
C PRO A 384 -0.98 3.96 4.64
N ASP A 385 -0.13 4.69 3.92
CA ASP A 385 0.98 4.16 3.11
C ASP A 385 1.90 3.20 3.87
N ARG A 386 2.19 3.51 5.13
CA ARG A 386 3.02 2.67 5.99
C ARG A 386 2.46 1.26 6.18
N SER A 387 1.15 1.08 6.15
CA SER A 387 0.53 -0.24 6.26
C SER A 387 0.83 -1.09 5.02
N TYR A 388 0.81 -0.51 3.82
CA TYR A 388 1.21 -1.21 2.59
C TYR A 388 2.68 -1.62 2.64
N GLU A 389 3.58 -0.70 3.01
CA GLU A 389 5.01 -1.00 3.17
C GLU A 389 5.25 -2.17 4.11
N ARG A 390 4.64 -2.14 5.31
CA ARG A 390 4.77 -3.21 6.32
C ARG A 390 4.27 -4.56 5.79
N ARG A 391 3.05 -4.58 5.26
CA ARG A 391 2.42 -5.83 4.77
C ARG A 391 3.23 -6.45 3.63
N LEU A 392 3.62 -5.65 2.65
CA LEU A 392 4.43 -6.12 1.52
C LEU A 392 5.83 -6.59 1.97
N THR A 393 6.47 -5.90 2.92
CA THR A 393 7.75 -6.33 3.47
C THR A 393 7.65 -7.70 4.14
N ILE A 394 6.62 -7.92 4.97
CA ILE A 394 6.37 -9.20 5.63
C ILE A 394 6.12 -10.31 4.60
N LEU A 395 5.31 -10.05 3.57
CA LEU A 395 5.06 -11.01 2.49
C LEU A 395 6.33 -11.34 1.70
N LYS A 396 7.19 -10.34 1.43
CA LYS A 396 8.48 -10.53 0.77
C LYS A 396 9.41 -11.43 1.57
N GLU A 397 9.51 -11.19 2.87
CA GLU A 397 10.30 -12.01 3.80
C GLU A 397 9.76 -13.43 3.95
N PHE A 398 8.47 -13.61 3.77
CA PHE A 398 7.83 -14.92 3.73
C PHE A 398 8.18 -15.72 2.47
N GLY A 399 8.56 -15.06 1.39
CA GLY A 399 8.93 -15.68 0.12
C GLY A 399 7.94 -15.41 -1.02
N VAL A 400 6.92 -14.59 -0.80
CA VAL A 400 6.01 -14.13 -1.85
C VAL A 400 6.77 -13.25 -2.84
N ASN A 401 6.53 -13.45 -4.13
CA ASN A 401 7.14 -12.64 -5.18
C ASN A 401 6.13 -12.06 -6.18
N ALA A 402 4.85 -12.43 -6.05
CA ALA A 402 3.79 -11.99 -6.94
C ALA A 402 2.49 -11.70 -6.18
N ILE A 403 1.72 -10.71 -6.63
CA ILE A 403 0.44 -10.32 -6.06
C ILE A 403 -0.60 -10.18 -7.17
N ARG A 404 -1.80 -10.67 -6.94
CA ARG A 404 -2.98 -10.37 -7.72
C ARG A 404 -3.87 -9.43 -6.94
N CYS A 405 -4.19 -8.28 -7.55
CA CYS A 405 -5.09 -7.29 -6.95
C CYS A 405 -6.53 -7.73 -7.16
N SER A 406 -7.12 -8.36 -6.18
CA SER A 406 -8.45 -8.97 -6.28
C SER A 406 -9.53 -8.07 -5.69
N HIS A 407 -10.58 -7.73 -6.40
CA HIS A 407 -10.80 -7.84 -7.84
C HIS A 407 -11.04 -6.42 -8.37
N ASN A 408 -10.07 -5.54 -8.21
CA ASN A 408 -10.18 -4.11 -8.51
C ASN A 408 -8.79 -3.45 -8.62
N PRO A 409 -8.69 -2.29 -9.28
CA PRO A 409 -7.47 -1.51 -9.32
C PRO A 409 -6.99 -1.10 -7.91
N PRO A 410 -5.72 -1.33 -7.56
CA PRO A 410 -5.18 -0.97 -6.24
C PRO A 410 -4.95 0.55 -6.11
N SER A 411 -4.50 1.00 -4.93
CA SER A 411 -4.04 2.38 -4.76
C SER A 411 -2.71 2.62 -5.49
N PRO A 412 -2.43 3.86 -5.92
CA PRO A 412 -1.14 4.20 -6.51
C PRO A 412 0.05 3.85 -5.59
N GLU A 413 -0.07 4.13 -4.30
CA GLU A 413 0.97 3.89 -3.29
C GLU A 413 1.28 2.40 -3.12
N PHE A 414 0.26 1.55 -3.22
CA PHE A 414 0.46 0.09 -3.19
C PHE A 414 1.36 -0.37 -4.35
N LEU A 415 1.12 0.13 -5.56
CA LEU A 415 1.94 -0.18 -6.74
C LEU A 415 3.36 0.41 -6.60
N ASP A 416 3.47 1.60 -6.03
CA ASP A 416 4.75 2.23 -5.72
C ASP A 416 5.62 1.37 -4.79
N TYR A 417 5.01 0.75 -3.78
CA TYR A 417 5.72 -0.21 -2.91
C TYR A 417 6.00 -1.53 -3.61
N CYS A 418 5.09 -2.04 -4.46
CA CYS A 418 5.37 -3.22 -5.27
C CYS A 418 6.57 -3.01 -6.19
N ASP A 419 6.68 -1.83 -6.80
CA ASP A 419 7.84 -1.45 -7.63
C ASP A 419 9.14 -1.40 -6.83
N SER A 420 9.12 -0.78 -5.64
CA SER A 420 10.32 -0.52 -4.84
C SER A 420 10.79 -1.72 -4.02
N ILE A 421 9.88 -2.61 -3.60
CA ILE A 421 10.21 -3.85 -2.87
C ILE A 421 10.51 -5.00 -3.83
N GLY A 422 10.01 -4.92 -5.06
CA GLY A 422 10.22 -5.92 -6.11
C GLY A 422 9.18 -7.05 -6.07
N PHE A 423 7.94 -6.75 -6.45
CA PHE A 423 6.88 -7.72 -6.67
C PHE A 423 6.44 -7.74 -8.13
N LEU A 424 5.99 -8.90 -8.60
CA LEU A 424 5.20 -9.01 -9.84
C LEU A 424 3.74 -8.76 -9.49
N VAL A 425 3.03 -7.99 -10.31
CA VAL A 425 1.63 -7.64 -10.07
C VAL A 425 0.76 -8.03 -11.25
N ILE A 426 -0.36 -8.68 -10.95
CA ILE A 426 -1.52 -8.78 -11.84
C ILE A 426 -2.49 -7.69 -11.40
N ASP A 427 -2.64 -6.67 -12.22
CA ASP A 427 -3.58 -5.57 -12.00
C ASP A 427 -4.92 -5.91 -12.63
N GLU A 428 -6.01 -5.85 -11.85
CA GLU A 428 -7.32 -6.35 -12.27
C GLU A 428 -8.36 -5.23 -12.28
N ALA A 429 -9.07 -5.12 -13.42
CA ALA A 429 -10.03 -4.04 -13.64
C ALA A 429 -11.36 -4.29 -12.93
N PHE A 430 -11.89 -5.51 -13.06
CA PHE A 430 -13.24 -5.87 -12.62
C PHE A 430 -13.29 -7.29 -12.07
N ASP A 431 -14.21 -7.53 -11.11
CA ASP A 431 -14.65 -8.88 -10.75
C ASP A 431 -15.58 -9.44 -11.83
N LYS A 432 -16.76 -8.88 -11.96
CA LYS A 432 -17.81 -9.31 -12.92
C LYS A 432 -18.10 -8.17 -13.90
N TRP A 433 -18.70 -8.49 -15.07
CA TRP A 433 -19.11 -7.50 -16.06
C TRP A 433 -20.59 -7.15 -15.96
N LYS A 434 -21.43 -8.05 -16.48
CA LYS A 434 -22.89 -7.90 -16.56
C LYS A 434 -23.61 -8.81 -15.56
N SER A 435 -22.96 -9.02 -14.41
CA SER A 435 -23.52 -9.67 -13.24
C SER A 435 -22.92 -9.07 -11.98
N GLY A 436 -23.60 -9.18 -10.86
CA GLY A 436 -23.15 -8.59 -9.62
C GLY A 436 -23.16 -7.07 -9.64
N TYR A 437 -22.32 -6.47 -8.81
CA TYR A 437 -22.36 -5.06 -8.51
C TYR A 437 -22.05 -4.13 -9.72
N TYR A 438 -21.09 -4.50 -10.57
CA TYR A 438 -20.66 -3.64 -11.68
C TYR A 438 -21.61 -3.64 -12.89
N GLU A 439 -22.59 -4.55 -12.91
CA GLU A 439 -23.57 -4.67 -14.01
C GLU A 439 -24.23 -3.34 -14.36
N GLN A 440 -24.61 -2.56 -13.35
CA GLN A 440 -25.30 -1.28 -13.52
C GLN A 440 -24.44 -0.19 -14.17
N PHE A 441 -23.11 -0.34 -14.14
CA PHE A 441 -22.18 0.65 -14.68
C PHE A 441 -21.52 0.22 -15.98
N PHE A 442 -21.52 -1.08 -16.27
CA PHE A 442 -20.70 -1.64 -17.34
C PHE A 442 -20.89 -0.91 -18.67
N ASP A 443 -22.13 -0.78 -19.14
CA ASP A 443 -22.38 -0.24 -20.48
C ASP A 443 -21.90 1.21 -20.63
N ASP A 444 -22.02 2.03 -19.59
CA ASP A 444 -21.70 3.44 -19.61
C ASP A 444 -20.24 3.76 -19.22
N CYS A 445 -19.61 2.91 -18.39
CA CYS A 445 -18.37 3.29 -17.70
C CYS A 445 -17.16 2.42 -18.02
N TRP A 446 -17.31 1.22 -18.60
CA TRP A 446 -16.18 0.30 -18.77
C TRP A 446 -14.97 0.87 -19.49
N GLN A 447 -15.18 1.73 -20.51
CA GLN A 447 -14.08 2.36 -21.26
C GLN A 447 -13.31 3.35 -20.39
N GLN A 448 -14.02 4.16 -19.61
CA GLN A 448 -13.42 5.14 -18.73
C GLN A 448 -12.67 4.43 -17.61
N ASP A 449 -13.29 3.45 -16.96
CA ASP A 449 -12.71 2.75 -15.82
C ASP A 449 -11.44 1.96 -16.20
N ILE A 450 -11.44 1.27 -17.35
CA ILE A 450 -10.21 0.65 -17.89
C ILE A 450 -9.17 1.70 -18.26
N SER A 451 -9.58 2.81 -18.87
CA SER A 451 -8.63 3.90 -19.22
C SER A 451 -7.98 4.47 -17.98
N ASP A 452 -8.77 4.75 -16.94
CA ASP A 452 -8.27 5.33 -15.70
C ASP A 452 -7.26 4.39 -14.99
N MET A 453 -7.53 3.08 -14.96
CA MET A 453 -6.59 2.09 -14.46
C MET A 453 -5.32 2.04 -15.32
N ILE A 454 -5.45 1.73 -16.60
CA ILE A 454 -4.29 1.48 -17.47
C ILE A 454 -3.40 2.72 -17.61
N VAL A 455 -4.00 3.90 -17.85
CA VAL A 455 -3.24 5.13 -18.07
C VAL A 455 -2.52 5.58 -16.80
N ARG A 456 -3.13 5.38 -15.63
CA ARG A 456 -2.49 5.63 -14.34
C ARG A 456 -1.32 4.67 -14.10
N ASP A 457 -1.51 3.36 -14.38
CA ASP A 457 -0.65 2.31 -13.85
C ASP A 457 0.39 1.77 -14.85
N ARG A 458 0.26 2.07 -16.15
CA ARG A 458 1.11 1.51 -17.22
C ARG A 458 2.63 1.74 -17.08
N ASN A 459 3.07 2.68 -16.25
CA ASN A 459 4.50 2.94 -16.03
C ASN A 459 5.11 2.10 -14.90
N HIS A 460 4.31 1.36 -14.12
CA HIS A 460 4.80 0.51 -13.04
C HIS A 460 5.50 -0.74 -13.60
N PRO A 461 6.80 -0.95 -13.30
CA PRO A 461 7.51 -2.14 -13.75
C PRO A 461 7.05 -3.43 -13.07
N SER A 462 6.45 -3.35 -11.89
CA SER A 462 5.86 -4.49 -11.17
C SER A 462 4.72 -5.15 -11.94
N ILE A 463 3.91 -4.38 -12.66
CA ILE A 463 2.77 -4.92 -13.41
C ILE A 463 3.25 -5.74 -14.61
N ILE A 464 2.82 -7.00 -14.68
CA ILE A 464 3.17 -7.95 -15.73
C ILE A 464 1.99 -8.45 -16.55
N LEU A 465 0.77 -8.32 -16.02
CA LEU A 465 -0.48 -8.75 -16.63
C LEU A 465 -1.61 -7.77 -16.31
N TRP A 466 -2.49 -7.56 -17.28
CA TRP A 466 -3.75 -6.87 -17.12
C TRP A 466 -4.89 -7.88 -17.08
N SER A 467 -5.55 -8.02 -15.93
CA SER A 467 -6.71 -8.89 -15.80
C SER A 467 -8.00 -8.11 -16.06
N ILE A 468 -8.82 -8.62 -16.97
CA ILE A 468 -10.04 -7.94 -17.44
C ILE A 468 -11.31 -8.53 -16.86
N GLY A 469 -11.23 -9.49 -15.95
CA GLY A 469 -12.37 -10.04 -15.23
C GLY A 469 -12.10 -11.35 -14.52
N ASN A 470 -12.98 -11.67 -13.59
CA ASN A 470 -12.90 -12.82 -12.70
C ASN A 470 -14.21 -13.61 -12.67
N GLU A 471 -14.13 -14.95 -12.87
CA GLU A 471 -15.23 -15.91 -12.71
C GLU A 471 -16.55 -15.46 -13.34
N LEU A 472 -16.48 -15.11 -14.59
CA LEU A 472 -17.56 -14.48 -15.34
C LEU A 472 -18.64 -15.48 -15.71
N ALA A 473 -19.90 -15.14 -15.48
CA ALA A 473 -21.05 -15.95 -15.92
C ALA A 473 -21.06 -16.13 -17.46
N GLU A 474 -20.52 -15.16 -18.19
CA GLU A 474 -20.36 -15.17 -19.64
C GLU A 474 -19.46 -16.30 -20.14
N ALA A 475 -18.55 -16.81 -19.31
CA ALA A 475 -17.60 -17.87 -19.68
C ALA A 475 -18.30 -19.20 -20.05
N THR A 476 -19.50 -19.46 -19.49
CA THR A 476 -20.26 -20.68 -19.73
C THR A 476 -21.31 -20.53 -20.83
N ARG A 477 -21.55 -19.32 -21.34
CA ARG A 477 -22.59 -19.05 -22.34
C ARG A 477 -22.26 -19.71 -23.68
N LYS A 478 -23.27 -20.36 -24.29
CA LYS A 478 -23.12 -21.00 -25.62
C LYS A 478 -23.18 -20.00 -26.77
N ASP A 479 -23.80 -18.83 -26.56
CA ASP A 479 -23.77 -17.73 -27.53
C ASP A 479 -22.40 -17.06 -27.55
N ASN A 480 -22.18 -16.11 -28.44
CA ASN A 480 -20.90 -15.44 -28.59
C ASN A 480 -20.76 -14.18 -27.74
N VAL A 481 -21.78 -13.79 -26.98
CA VAL A 481 -21.78 -12.52 -26.23
C VAL A 481 -20.60 -12.40 -25.30
N GLY A 482 -20.24 -13.48 -24.57
CA GLY A 482 -19.07 -13.47 -23.70
C GLY A 482 -17.76 -13.28 -24.47
N VAL A 483 -17.59 -14.01 -25.59
CA VAL A 483 -16.41 -13.92 -26.45
C VAL A 483 -16.27 -12.52 -27.05
N GLU A 484 -17.36 -11.95 -27.55
CA GLU A 484 -17.38 -10.60 -28.13
C GLU A 484 -17.02 -9.53 -27.10
N ARG A 485 -17.57 -9.63 -25.89
CA ARG A 485 -17.26 -8.71 -24.78
C ARG A 485 -15.81 -8.83 -24.33
N ALA A 486 -15.32 -10.04 -24.10
CA ALA A 486 -13.92 -10.29 -23.75
C ALA A 486 -12.95 -9.74 -24.82
N THR A 487 -13.31 -9.95 -26.11
CA THR A 487 -12.53 -9.44 -27.24
C THR A 487 -12.49 -7.91 -27.26
N MET A 488 -13.64 -7.27 -27.03
CA MET A 488 -13.78 -5.82 -26.96
C MET A 488 -12.90 -5.24 -25.85
N LEU A 489 -12.95 -5.80 -24.64
CA LEU A 489 -12.15 -5.34 -23.50
C LEU A 489 -10.65 -5.55 -23.73
N ARG A 490 -10.24 -6.75 -24.20
CA ARG A 490 -8.86 -7.05 -24.54
C ARG A 490 -8.29 -6.07 -25.59
N ASP A 491 -9.02 -5.84 -26.66
CA ASP A 491 -8.56 -4.97 -27.74
C ASP A 491 -8.47 -3.52 -27.30
N PHE A 492 -9.34 -3.10 -26.37
CA PHE A 492 -9.26 -1.78 -25.79
C PHE A 492 -8.03 -1.62 -24.88
N VAL A 493 -7.74 -2.60 -24.02
CA VAL A 493 -6.51 -2.62 -23.22
C VAL A 493 -5.27 -2.56 -24.13
N ARG A 494 -5.19 -3.40 -25.18
CA ARG A 494 -4.08 -3.41 -26.14
C ARG A 494 -3.90 -2.09 -26.87
N LYS A 495 -4.98 -1.34 -27.12
CA LYS A 495 -4.91 -0.01 -27.71
C LYS A 495 -4.23 0.99 -26.76
N LEU A 496 -4.47 0.88 -25.45
CA LEU A 496 -3.91 1.77 -24.43
C LEU A 496 -2.48 1.40 -24.03
N GLU A 497 -2.22 0.07 -23.95
CA GLU A 497 -0.96 -0.49 -23.50
C GLU A 497 -0.68 -1.86 -24.15
N PRO A 498 0.05 -1.90 -25.28
CA PRO A 498 0.29 -3.13 -26.04
C PRO A 498 1.48 -3.96 -25.53
N THR A 499 2.23 -3.49 -24.52
CA THR A 499 3.50 -4.15 -24.12
C THR A 499 3.31 -5.28 -23.13
N ARG A 500 2.14 -5.38 -22.50
CA ARG A 500 1.80 -6.43 -21.53
C ARG A 500 0.62 -7.26 -22.01
N PRO A 501 0.64 -8.59 -21.74
CA PRO A 501 -0.48 -9.45 -22.07
C PRO A 501 -1.71 -9.21 -21.18
N THR A 502 -2.86 -9.66 -21.70
CA THR A 502 -4.14 -9.68 -21.00
C THR A 502 -4.47 -11.04 -20.44
N MET A 503 -5.25 -11.09 -19.36
CA MET A 503 -5.69 -12.30 -18.68
C MET A 503 -7.18 -12.25 -18.35
N LEU A 504 -7.81 -13.42 -18.29
CA LEU A 504 -9.09 -13.70 -17.63
C LEU A 504 -8.87 -14.77 -16.57
N ALA A 505 -9.43 -14.57 -15.39
CA ALA A 505 -9.48 -15.58 -14.33
C ALA A 505 -10.77 -16.39 -14.46
N LEU A 506 -10.66 -17.68 -14.74
CA LEU A 506 -11.77 -18.55 -15.09
C LEU A 506 -12.13 -19.48 -13.93
N ALA A 507 -13.42 -19.52 -13.56
CA ALA A 507 -13.97 -20.59 -12.75
C ALA A 507 -13.84 -21.95 -13.49
N PRO A 508 -13.99 -23.10 -12.80
CA PRO A 508 -13.79 -24.42 -13.39
C PRO A 508 -14.61 -24.73 -14.64
N ALA A 509 -15.74 -24.05 -14.84
CA ALA A 509 -16.60 -24.22 -16.01
C ALA A 509 -16.44 -23.05 -17.00
N TYR A 510 -15.98 -23.32 -18.21
CA TYR A 510 -15.83 -22.32 -19.28
C TYR A 510 -15.90 -22.94 -20.67
N GLN A 511 -16.15 -22.11 -21.69
CA GLN A 511 -16.06 -22.50 -23.10
C GLN A 511 -14.62 -22.30 -23.63
N ASP A 512 -14.10 -23.25 -24.40
CA ASP A 512 -12.76 -23.15 -25.00
C ASP A 512 -12.54 -21.87 -25.81
N LYS A 513 -13.56 -21.44 -26.57
CA LYS A 513 -13.53 -20.19 -27.34
C LYS A 513 -13.43 -18.93 -26.46
N PHE A 514 -13.95 -18.98 -25.23
CA PHE A 514 -13.84 -17.89 -24.27
C PHE A 514 -12.43 -17.82 -23.67
N ALA A 515 -11.89 -18.96 -23.25
CA ALA A 515 -10.53 -19.07 -22.73
C ALA A 515 -9.46 -18.63 -23.75
N ALA A 516 -9.75 -18.81 -25.05
CA ALA A 516 -8.83 -18.45 -26.13
C ALA A 516 -8.79 -16.94 -26.46
N VAL A 517 -9.59 -16.11 -25.80
CA VAL A 517 -9.62 -14.67 -26.09
C VAL A 517 -8.39 -13.94 -25.59
N THR A 518 -7.93 -14.23 -24.37
CA THR A 518 -6.79 -13.54 -23.74
C THR A 518 -5.47 -14.24 -23.99
N ASP A 519 -4.37 -13.53 -23.79
CA ASP A 519 -3.00 -14.04 -24.02
C ASP A 519 -2.61 -15.09 -22.98
N VAL A 520 -3.08 -14.92 -21.73
CA VAL A 520 -2.84 -15.80 -20.60
C VAL A 520 -4.17 -16.21 -20.00
N VAL A 521 -4.30 -17.49 -19.67
CA VAL A 521 -5.48 -18.04 -19.00
C VAL A 521 -5.19 -18.20 -17.51
N GLY A 522 -6.03 -17.59 -16.67
CA GLY A 522 -6.03 -17.82 -15.23
C GLY A 522 -7.00 -18.93 -14.87
N TYR A 523 -6.57 -19.94 -14.14
CA TYR A 523 -7.37 -21.08 -13.67
C TYR A 523 -7.62 -20.94 -12.18
N ASN A 524 -8.88 -20.66 -11.79
CA ASN A 524 -9.29 -20.63 -10.40
C ASN A 524 -9.66 -22.05 -9.93
N TYR A 525 -9.02 -22.54 -8.86
CA TYR A 525 -9.27 -23.82 -8.20
C TYR A 525 -9.31 -25.04 -9.14
N SER A 526 -8.57 -25.00 -10.23
CA SER A 526 -8.66 -25.99 -11.33
C SER A 526 -7.29 -26.36 -11.90
N GLU A 527 -6.29 -26.54 -11.07
CA GLU A 527 -4.94 -26.90 -11.47
C GLU A 527 -4.87 -28.18 -12.29
N LEU A 528 -5.72 -29.17 -11.98
CA LEU A 528 -5.79 -30.41 -12.79
C LEU A 528 -6.55 -30.20 -14.10
N SER A 529 -7.57 -29.35 -14.10
CA SER A 529 -8.23 -28.94 -15.35
C SER A 529 -7.25 -28.23 -16.29
N TYR A 530 -6.34 -27.42 -15.75
CA TYR A 530 -5.27 -26.80 -16.56
C TYR A 530 -4.32 -27.85 -17.17
N ILE A 531 -3.93 -28.87 -16.41
CA ILE A 531 -3.09 -29.96 -16.91
C ILE A 531 -3.79 -30.70 -18.06
N GLU A 532 -5.08 -30.98 -17.96
CA GLU A 532 -5.85 -31.63 -19.03
C GLU A 532 -6.11 -30.67 -20.20
N ASP A 533 -6.36 -29.41 -19.95
CA ASP A 533 -6.53 -28.37 -20.98
C ASP A 533 -5.26 -28.19 -21.82
N ARG A 534 -4.10 -28.20 -21.17
CA ARG A 534 -2.80 -28.14 -21.83
C ARG A 534 -2.55 -29.29 -22.82
N LYS A 535 -3.09 -30.47 -22.56
CA LYS A 535 -3.01 -31.61 -23.51
C LYS A 535 -3.82 -31.36 -24.78
N LYS A 536 -4.95 -30.66 -24.65
CA LYS A 536 -5.84 -30.32 -25.78
C LYS A 536 -5.37 -29.06 -26.50
N HIS A 537 -4.84 -28.11 -25.78
CA HIS A 537 -4.43 -26.77 -26.23
C HIS A 537 -2.98 -26.49 -25.87
N PRO A 538 -2.01 -27.14 -26.53
CA PRO A 538 -0.59 -27.00 -26.22
C PRO A 538 -0.01 -25.58 -26.47
N GLU A 539 -0.73 -24.73 -27.17
CA GLU A 539 -0.39 -23.32 -27.40
C GLU A 539 -0.73 -22.40 -26.22
N ARG A 540 -1.64 -22.80 -25.32
CA ARG A 540 -2.11 -21.95 -24.23
C ARG A 540 -1.04 -21.71 -23.19
N ILE A 541 -0.94 -20.45 -22.78
CA ILE A 541 -0.13 -20.00 -21.65
C ILE A 541 -1.08 -19.81 -20.47
N GLY A 542 -0.70 -20.27 -19.28
CA GLY A 542 -1.58 -20.15 -18.13
C GLY A 542 -0.87 -20.12 -16.80
N LEU A 543 -1.65 -19.74 -15.79
CA LEU A 543 -1.26 -19.76 -14.39
C LEU A 543 -2.47 -20.15 -13.53
N ILE A 544 -2.25 -20.51 -12.29
CA ILE A 544 -3.30 -20.77 -11.33
C ILE A 544 -3.61 -19.43 -10.66
N SER A 545 -4.69 -18.76 -11.10
CA SER A 545 -5.04 -17.40 -10.66
C SER A 545 -5.68 -17.35 -9.28
N GLU A 546 -6.31 -18.48 -8.86
CA GLU A 546 -6.72 -18.72 -7.47
C GLU A 546 -6.51 -20.18 -7.14
N SER A 547 -5.88 -20.44 -6.01
CA SER A 547 -5.67 -21.80 -5.50
C SER A 547 -6.08 -21.92 -4.05
N TYR A 548 -6.53 -23.11 -3.66
CA TYR A 548 -6.74 -23.44 -2.26
C TYR A 548 -5.40 -23.42 -1.51
N PRO A 549 -5.38 -22.91 -0.27
CA PRO A 549 -4.15 -22.90 0.53
C PRO A 549 -3.67 -24.30 0.91
N TYR A 550 -4.57 -25.27 1.08
CA TYR A 550 -4.28 -26.51 1.76
C TYR A 550 -4.67 -27.80 1.05
N TYR A 551 -5.46 -27.76 -0.01
CA TYR A 551 -5.88 -28.92 -0.80
C TYR A 551 -6.04 -28.60 -2.30
N SER A 552 -6.24 -29.63 -3.12
CA SER A 552 -6.13 -29.49 -4.57
C SER A 552 -7.29 -28.79 -5.28
N GLY A 553 -8.41 -28.57 -4.62
CA GLY A 553 -9.62 -28.05 -5.24
C GLY A 553 -10.46 -29.05 -6.02
N LEU A 554 -9.97 -30.27 -6.30
CA LEU A 554 -10.75 -31.31 -6.96
C LEU A 554 -11.82 -31.92 -6.08
N ARG A 555 -11.59 -31.94 -4.78
CA ARG A 555 -12.48 -32.47 -3.76
C ARG A 555 -12.71 -31.47 -2.66
N PRO A 556 -13.25 -30.28 -3.00
CA PRO A 556 -13.34 -29.15 -2.08
C PRO A 556 -14.21 -29.42 -0.83
N TYR A 557 -15.08 -30.43 -0.88
CA TYR A 557 -15.94 -30.81 0.24
C TYR A 557 -15.43 -32.01 1.07
N GLU A 558 -14.37 -32.65 0.62
CA GLU A 558 -13.80 -33.83 1.26
C GLU A 558 -12.45 -33.57 1.91
N ALA A 559 -11.62 -32.79 1.25
CA ALA A 559 -10.27 -32.48 1.72
C ALA A 559 -10.29 -31.44 2.82
N ARG A 560 -9.70 -31.76 3.97
CA ARG A 560 -9.72 -30.92 5.18
C ARG A 560 -8.39 -30.87 5.92
N ASP A 561 -7.34 -31.41 5.32
CA ASP A 561 -6.03 -31.45 5.95
C ASP A 561 -4.89 -31.44 4.93
N TYR A 562 -3.66 -31.54 5.40
CA TYR A 562 -2.48 -31.65 4.55
C TYR A 562 -2.31 -33.02 3.86
N SER A 563 -3.28 -33.91 3.95
CA SER A 563 -3.23 -35.21 3.31
C SER A 563 -3.37 -35.13 1.79
N ASP A 564 -3.94 -34.06 1.28
CA ASP A 564 -4.04 -33.81 -0.15
C ASP A 564 -2.84 -33.05 -0.72
N LYS A 565 -2.57 -33.27 -1.99
CA LYS A 565 -1.47 -32.61 -2.69
C LYS A 565 -1.75 -31.12 -2.81
N ASN A 566 -0.87 -30.30 -2.24
CA ASN A 566 -1.04 -28.84 -2.32
C ASN A 566 -0.88 -28.35 -3.77
N PRO A 567 -1.70 -27.40 -4.24
CA PRO A 567 -1.64 -26.86 -5.60
C PRO A 567 -0.27 -26.37 -6.04
N TRP A 568 0.56 -25.85 -5.14
CA TRP A 568 1.93 -25.43 -5.42
C TRP A 568 2.82 -26.57 -5.96
N ASN A 569 2.57 -27.81 -5.58
CA ASN A 569 3.33 -28.95 -6.10
C ASN A 569 3.15 -29.15 -7.61
N TYR A 570 1.98 -28.83 -8.16
CA TYR A 570 1.76 -28.86 -9.61
C TYR A 570 2.57 -27.78 -10.34
N VAL A 571 2.72 -26.60 -9.74
CA VAL A 571 3.57 -25.53 -10.28
C VAL A 571 5.03 -25.99 -10.39
N MET A 572 5.50 -26.77 -9.41
CA MET A 572 6.87 -27.29 -9.37
C MET A 572 7.08 -28.51 -10.28
N GLU A 573 6.04 -29.29 -10.55
CA GLU A 573 6.12 -30.46 -11.44
C GLU A 573 6.07 -30.09 -12.93
N TYR A 574 5.40 -29.00 -13.28
CA TYR A 574 5.15 -28.62 -14.67
C TYR A 574 5.80 -27.28 -15.01
N ASP A 575 6.81 -27.30 -15.88
CA ASP A 575 7.56 -26.10 -16.24
C ASP A 575 6.68 -25.04 -16.89
N TYR A 576 5.66 -25.44 -17.65
CA TYR A 576 4.76 -24.52 -18.35
C TYR A 576 3.79 -23.74 -17.44
N ILE A 577 3.57 -24.16 -16.20
CA ILE A 577 2.73 -23.41 -15.25
C ILE A 577 3.52 -22.19 -14.75
N CYS A 578 3.07 -20.97 -15.10
CA CYS A 578 3.78 -19.73 -14.76
C CYS A 578 3.88 -19.49 -13.24
N GLY A 579 2.89 -19.94 -12.49
CA GLY A 579 2.82 -19.78 -11.04
C GLY A 579 1.44 -20.08 -10.48
N SER A 580 1.28 -19.84 -9.18
CA SER A 580 0.00 -19.96 -8.48
C SER A 580 -0.21 -18.78 -7.53
N PHE A 581 -1.45 -18.30 -7.46
CA PHE A 581 -1.90 -17.24 -6.56
C PHE A 581 -2.89 -17.83 -5.57
N MET A 582 -2.55 -17.77 -4.31
CA MET A 582 -3.36 -18.33 -3.24
C MET A 582 -4.56 -17.42 -2.92
N TRP A 583 -5.75 -18.00 -2.79
CA TRP A 583 -6.92 -17.31 -2.28
C TRP A 583 -7.11 -17.60 -0.77
N ALA A 584 -6.86 -16.64 0.09
CA ALA A 584 -6.20 -15.39 -0.13
C ALA A 584 -4.92 -15.35 0.72
N GLY A 585 -4.08 -14.33 0.53
CA GLY A 585 -2.80 -14.26 1.26
C GLY A 585 -2.96 -13.84 2.72
N ILE A 586 -3.90 -12.96 3.00
CA ILE A 586 -4.17 -12.37 4.31
C ILE A 586 -5.66 -12.50 4.58
N ASP A 587 -6.05 -12.78 5.82
CA ASP A 587 -7.45 -12.73 6.23
C ASP A 587 -8.02 -11.34 5.98
N TYR A 588 -9.28 -11.25 5.57
CA TYR A 588 -9.92 -10.01 5.19
C TYR A 588 -11.37 -9.94 5.67
N ILE A 589 -11.87 -8.72 5.80
CA ILE A 589 -13.25 -8.45 6.19
C ILE A 589 -14.19 -8.74 5.00
N GLY A 590 -15.35 -9.32 5.28
CA GLY A 590 -16.33 -9.68 4.25
C GLY A 590 -16.16 -11.09 3.71
N GLU A 591 -17.03 -11.46 2.77
CA GLU A 591 -17.16 -12.82 2.28
C GLU A 591 -17.27 -13.87 3.41
N SER A 592 -17.85 -13.46 4.53
CA SER A 592 -18.07 -14.33 5.68
C SER A 592 -19.06 -15.44 5.31
N MET A 593 -18.80 -16.64 5.83
CA MET A 593 -19.72 -17.79 5.62
C MET A 593 -20.86 -17.84 6.63
N GLY A 594 -20.99 -16.85 7.48
CA GLY A 594 -22.07 -16.69 8.41
C GLY A 594 -21.73 -16.00 9.72
N TRP A 595 -22.74 -15.41 10.36
CA TRP A 595 -22.65 -14.81 11.68
C TRP A 595 -22.20 -15.85 12.74
N PRO A 596 -21.29 -15.53 13.68
CA PRO A 596 -20.75 -14.19 13.98
C PRO A 596 -19.42 -13.86 13.28
N SER A 597 -18.92 -14.67 12.36
CA SER A 597 -17.68 -14.37 11.65
C SER A 597 -17.83 -13.12 10.79
N LYS A 598 -16.83 -12.23 10.82
CA LYS A 598 -16.84 -10.95 10.08
C LYS A 598 -16.11 -11.02 8.75
N GLY A 599 -15.46 -12.14 8.45
CA GLY A 599 -14.66 -12.21 7.24
C GLY A 599 -14.12 -13.58 6.90
N TRP A 600 -13.18 -13.59 5.99
CA TRP A 600 -12.46 -14.76 5.52
C TRP A 600 -11.29 -15.08 6.45
N ALA A 601 -11.24 -16.27 7.02
CA ALA A 601 -10.24 -16.69 8.02
C ALA A 601 -9.32 -17.85 7.56
N ALA A 602 -9.34 -18.19 6.26
CA ALA A 602 -8.61 -19.36 5.74
C ALA A 602 -7.19 -19.04 5.22
N SER A 603 -6.73 -17.79 5.33
CA SER A 603 -5.43 -17.35 4.79
C SER A 603 -4.23 -17.78 5.65
N PRO A 604 -3.00 -17.75 5.10
CA PRO A 604 -1.76 -17.99 5.86
C PRO A 604 -1.45 -16.94 6.93
N PHE A 605 -1.89 -15.69 6.69
CA PHE A 605 -1.73 -14.59 7.64
C PHE A 605 -3.10 -14.15 8.15
N ASP A 606 -3.16 -13.80 9.42
CA ASP A 606 -4.32 -13.10 9.96
C ASP A 606 -4.32 -11.60 9.58
N MET A 607 -5.36 -10.86 9.99
CA MET A 607 -5.47 -9.42 9.72
C MET A 607 -4.37 -8.58 10.38
N CYS A 608 -3.75 -9.07 11.47
CA CYS A 608 -2.62 -8.44 12.16
C CYS A 608 -1.28 -8.70 11.47
N MET A 609 -1.25 -9.52 10.43
CA MET A 609 -0.05 -10.03 9.74
C MET A 609 0.74 -11.06 10.59
N ASP A 610 0.11 -11.69 11.55
CA ASP A 610 0.70 -12.84 12.24
C ASP A 610 0.60 -14.09 11.34
N GLU A 611 1.73 -14.77 11.17
CA GLU A 611 1.80 -16.03 10.41
C GLU A 611 1.08 -17.13 11.17
N LYS A 612 0.04 -17.71 10.57
CA LYS A 612 -0.67 -18.84 11.14
C LYS A 612 0.18 -20.13 11.03
N PRO A 613 0.07 -21.07 11.98
CA PRO A 613 0.92 -22.28 11.97
C PRO A 613 0.91 -23.06 10.66
N ARG A 614 -0.27 -23.14 10.03
CA ARG A 614 -0.48 -23.81 8.74
C ARG A 614 0.26 -23.15 7.56
N ALA A 615 0.65 -21.89 7.67
CA ALA A 615 1.41 -21.17 6.63
C ALA A 615 2.86 -21.71 6.48
N ALA A 616 3.36 -22.42 7.47
CA ALA A 616 4.73 -22.91 7.50
C ALA A 616 5.11 -23.79 6.29
N TYR A 617 4.12 -24.46 5.67
CA TYR A 617 4.32 -25.17 4.40
C TYR A 617 4.82 -24.23 3.29
N PHE A 618 4.15 -23.12 3.08
CA PHE A 618 4.51 -22.16 2.02
C PHE A 618 5.84 -21.47 2.32
N ARG A 619 6.10 -21.15 3.59
CA ARG A 619 7.41 -20.62 3.98
C ARG A 619 8.53 -21.60 3.63
N ALA A 620 8.35 -22.90 3.88
CA ALA A 620 9.31 -23.93 3.51
C ALA A 620 9.42 -24.11 1.99
N ALA A 621 8.30 -24.01 1.26
CA ALA A 621 8.27 -24.20 -0.20
C ALA A 621 8.78 -22.98 -0.99
N TRP A 622 8.64 -21.77 -0.45
CA TRP A 622 8.89 -20.50 -1.17
C TRP A 622 10.20 -19.81 -0.83
N THR A 623 10.92 -20.28 0.21
CA THR A 623 12.22 -19.71 0.60
C THR A 623 13.35 -20.72 0.48
N ASP A 624 14.56 -20.24 0.14
CA ASP A 624 15.80 -21.04 0.15
C ASP A 624 16.44 -21.10 1.54
N LYS A 625 16.01 -20.24 2.47
CA LYS A 625 16.44 -20.28 3.87
C LYS A 625 15.97 -21.60 4.49
N PRO A 626 16.79 -22.26 5.33
CA PRO A 626 16.36 -23.48 6.04
C PRO A 626 15.15 -23.20 6.92
N VAL A 627 14.10 -24.00 6.76
CA VAL A 627 12.85 -23.92 7.51
C VAL A 627 12.50 -25.27 8.11
N VAL A 628 12.18 -25.27 9.39
CA VAL A 628 11.44 -26.33 10.09
C VAL A 628 10.48 -25.65 11.07
N LYS A 629 9.20 -25.97 11.03
CA LYS A 629 8.17 -25.39 11.89
C LYS A 629 7.20 -26.46 12.36
N MET A 630 6.59 -26.26 13.53
CA MET A 630 5.56 -27.14 14.07
C MET A 630 4.19 -26.51 13.99
N ALA A 631 3.21 -27.28 13.53
CA ALA A 631 1.79 -26.94 13.61
C ALA A 631 1.08 -28.13 14.28
N VAL A 632 0.60 -27.94 15.50
CA VAL A 632 -0.05 -28.98 16.29
C VAL A 632 -1.56 -28.91 16.09
N VAL A 633 -2.21 -30.01 15.73
CA VAL A 633 -3.66 -30.07 15.64
C VAL A 633 -4.29 -29.93 17.02
N ASP A 634 -5.18 -28.97 17.19
CA ASP A 634 -5.93 -28.70 18.41
C ASP A 634 -7.43 -28.96 18.23
N TYR A 635 -7.87 -30.12 18.62
CA TYR A 635 -9.28 -30.53 18.54
C TYR A 635 -10.21 -29.80 19.52
N SER A 636 -9.69 -28.93 20.39
CA SER A 636 -10.49 -28.10 21.30
C SER A 636 -10.92 -26.76 20.74
N ILE A 637 -10.41 -26.38 19.57
CA ILE A 637 -10.79 -25.14 18.88
C ILE A 637 -12.02 -25.41 18.04
N ASP A 638 -13.07 -24.62 18.27
CA ASP A 638 -14.24 -24.61 17.39
C ASP A 638 -13.85 -23.99 16.04
N GLU A 639 -14.19 -24.68 14.96
CA GLU A 639 -13.99 -24.18 13.61
C GLU A 639 -15.05 -23.15 13.26
N ASP A 640 -14.70 -22.22 12.35
CA ASP A 640 -15.62 -21.24 11.83
C ASP A 640 -16.66 -21.97 10.94
N PRO A 641 -17.95 -21.91 11.26
CA PRO A 641 -18.96 -22.67 10.51
C PRO A 641 -19.00 -22.25 9.04
N GLY A 642 -19.21 -23.20 8.15
CA GLY A 642 -19.39 -22.99 6.73
C GLY A 642 -18.13 -22.85 5.88
N LYS A 643 -16.95 -22.84 6.48
CA LYS A 643 -15.64 -22.78 5.75
C LYS A 643 -14.87 -24.09 5.74
N ASP A 644 -15.50 -25.20 6.09
CA ASP A 644 -14.86 -26.50 6.28
C ASP A 644 -13.99 -26.95 5.10
N HIS A 645 -14.42 -26.65 3.87
CA HIS A 645 -13.70 -27.04 2.66
C HIS A 645 -12.51 -26.14 2.32
N TRP A 646 -12.33 -25.02 3.04
CA TRP A 646 -11.21 -24.11 2.88
C TRP A 646 -10.16 -24.24 3.98
N GLN A 647 -10.46 -24.97 5.05
CA GLN A 647 -9.63 -25.03 6.23
C GLN A 647 -8.96 -26.39 6.40
N THR A 648 -7.75 -26.36 6.91
CA THR A 648 -7.14 -27.50 7.58
C THR A 648 -7.78 -27.66 8.95
N PRO A 649 -7.59 -28.81 9.63
CA PRO A 649 -7.89 -28.92 11.05
C PRO A 649 -7.24 -27.75 11.81
N PRO A 650 -7.89 -27.21 12.85
CA PRO A 650 -7.35 -26.12 13.65
C PRO A 650 -5.97 -26.47 14.16
N MET A 651 -5.00 -25.58 13.94
CA MET A 651 -3.60 -25.81 14.30
C MET A 651 -3.06 -24.65 15.13
N VAL A 652 -2.21 -24.97 16.09
CA VAL A 652 -1.53 -24.02 16.96
C VAL A 652 -0.03 -24.26 16.98
N HIS A 653 0.75 -23.20 17.17
CA HIS A 653 2.17 -23.27 17.48
C HIS A 653 2.37 -23.20 19.00
N ASP A 654 1.83 -24.19 19.70
CA ASP A 654 1.77 -24.27 21.17
C ASP A 654 1.79 -25.73 21.63
N TRP A 655 2.13 -25.96 22.88
CA TRP A 655 2.10 -27.27 23.52
C TRP A 655 1.34 -27.23 24.87
N THR A 656 0.29 -26.39 24.96
CA THR A 656 -0.57 -26.25 26.14
C THR A 656 -1.97 -26.73 25.81
N PHE A 657 -2.34 -27.90 26.34
CA PHE A 657 -3.65 -28.52 26.09
C PHE A 657 -4.31 -28.95 27.38
N PRO A 658 -5.65 -28.99 27.44
CA PRO A 658 -6.40 -29.37 28.64
C PRO A 658 -6.43 -30.90 28.87
N TYR A 659 -5.68 -31.69 28.11
CA TYR A 659 -5.75 -33.12 28.11
C TYR A 659 -4.89 -33.74 29.23
N THR A 660 -5.48 -34.69 29.97
CA THR A 660 -4.83 -35.43 31.03
C THR A 660 -4.60 -36.95 30.72
N ASP A 661 -5.14 -37.42 29.59
CA ASP A 661 -5.23 -38.81 29.18
C ASP A 661 -4.11 -39.29 28.24
N SER A 662 -3.05 -38.52 28.09
CA SER A 662 -1.97 -38.79 27.11
C SER A 662 -2.49 -38.91 25.65
N ARG A 663 -3.53 -38.18 25.31
CA ARG A 663 -4.09 -38.15 23.95
C ARG A 663 -3.00 -37.97 22.91
N VAL A 664 -3.10 -38.68 21.80
CA VAL A 664 -2.17 -38.52 20.68
C VAL A 664 -2.54 -37.31 19.85
N LEU A 665 -1.59 -36.38 19.70
CA LEU A 665 -1.74 -35.17 18.92
C LEU A 665 -0.86 -35.25 17.67
N PRO A 666 -1.39 -35.00 16.48
CA PRO A 666 -0.60 -34.85 15.27
C PRO A 666 0.19 -33.53 15.29
N ILE A 667 1.51 -33.60 15.09
CA ILE A 667 2.39 -32.45 14.91
C ILE A 667 2.81 -32.47 13.44
N HIS A 668 2.31 -31.52 12.67
CA HIS A 668 2.69 -31.31 11.28
C HIS A 668 3.98 -30.48 11.23
N THR A 669 4.99 -30.97 10.51
CA THR A 669 6.31 -30.36 10.45
C THR A 669 6.73 -30.21 8.97
N PRO A 670 6.27 -29.15 8.29
CA PRO A 670 6.77 -28.82 6.96
C PRO A 670 8.23 -28.35 7.04
N SER A 671 9.04 -28.78 6.06
CA SER A 671 10.46 -28.43 6.04
C SER A 671 11.06 -28.51 4.64
N ASN A 672 12.03 -27.65 4.35
CA ASN A 672 12.92 -27.73 3.19
C ASN A 672 14.33 -28.23 3.56
N CYS A 673 14.49 -28.84 4.73
CA CYS A 673 15.73 -29.49 5.16
C CYS A 673 15.85 -30.88 4.56
N ASP A 674 17.08 -31.47 4.59
CA ASP A 674 17.31 -32.84 4.12
C ASP A 674 16.70 -33.83 5.08
N GLU A 675 16.84 -33.57 6.38
CA GLU A 675 16.36 -34.43 7.46
C GLU A 675 15.82 -33.60 8.64
N VAL A 676 14.85 -34.18 9.35
CA VAL A 676 14.24 -33.59 10.55
C VAL A 676 14.21 -34.60 11.66
N VAL A 677 14.55 -34.17 12.88
CA VAL A 677 14.46 -34.92 14.11
C VAL A 677 13.50 -34.25 15.07
N LEU A 678 12.58 -34.99 15.68
CA LEU A 678 11.73 -34.52 16.77
C LEU A 678 12.26 -34.98 18.10
N ILE A 679 12.22 -34.14 19.14
CA ILE A 679 12.55 -34.46 20.53
C ILE A 679 11.31 -34.20 21.38
N ASP A 680 10.83 -35.24 22.04
CA ASP A 680 9.67 -35.18 22.94
C ASP A 680 10.00 -34.54 24.31
N PRO A 681 9.01 -34.24 25.16
CA PRO A 681 9.25 -33.63 26.47
C PRO A 681 10.13 -34.46 27.44
N ARG A 682 10.35 -35.74 27.16
CA ARG A 682 11.22 -36.62 27.95
C ARG A 682 12.64 -36.67 27.38
N GLY A 683 12.93 -35.96 26.30
CA GLY A 683 14.22 -35.99 25.61
C GLY A 683 14.39 -37.16 24.64
N LYS A 684 13.34 -37.98 24.39
CA LYS A 684 13.37 -39.02 23.39
C LYS A 684 13.39 -38.45 21.99
N LYS A 685 14.33 -38.90 21.16
CA LYS A 685 14.50 -38.54 19.77
C LYS A 685 13.71 -39.47 18.84
N TYR A 686 13.05 -38.91 17.85
CA TYR A 686 12.34 -39.57 16.78
C TYR A 686 12.91 -39.11 15.44
N GLY A 687 13.19 -40.01 14.52
CA GLY A 687 13.86 -39.76 13.25
C GLY A 687 15.35 -40.11 13.28
N PRO A 688 16.18 -39.62 12.33
CA PRO A 688 15.82 -38.61 11.30
C PRO A 688 14.78 -39.11 10.29
N ARG A 689 13.94 -38.20 9.82
CA ARG A 689 13.01 -38.43 8.73
C ARG A 689 13.28 -37.38 7.62
N LYS A 690 13.06 -37.70 6.35
CA LYS A 690 13.31 -36.86 5.20
C LYS A 690 11.99 -36.23 4.75
N PRO A 691 11.80 -34.90 4.80
CA PRO A 691 10.57 -34.26 4.38
C PRO A 691 10.11 -34.66 2.97
N LYS A 692 11.04 -34.80 2.03
CA LYS A 692 10.77 -35.22 0.64
C LYS A 692 10.07 -36.56 0.47
N ASP A 693 10.13 -37.43 1.49
CA ASP A 693 9.47 -38.73 1.48
C ASP A 693 8.00 -38.65 1.91
N TYR A 694 7.53 -37.44 2.26
CA TYR A 694 6.17 -37.15 2.74
C TYR A 694 5.48 -36.19 1.79
N LEU A 695 4.16 -36.36 1.66
CA LEU A 695 3.34 -35.45 0.87
C LEU A 695 3.50 -34.00 1.38
N ASN A 696 3.59 -33.06 0.44
CA ASN A 696 3.80 -31.63 0.75
C ASN A 696 5.07 -31.35 1.57
N ASN A 697 6.08 -32.20 1.52
CA ASN A 697 7.28 -32.10 2.36
C ASN A 697 6.96 -31.90 3.85
N THR A 698 5.84 -32.47 4.33
CA THR A 698 5.33 -32.29 5.69
C THR A 698 5.35 -33.62 6.45
N ILE A 699 6.20 -33.72 7.48
CA ILE A 699 6.27 -34.91 8.35
C ILE A 699 5.18 -34.77 9.41
N VAL A 700 4.37 -35.83 9.58
CA VAL A 700 3.39 -35.90 10.66
C VAL A 700 3.94 -36.82 11.77
N TRP A 701 4.05 -36.24 12.96
CA TRP A 701 4.48 -36.95 14.16
C TRP A 701 3.29 -37.13 15.11
N ASN A 702 2.78 -38.32 15.24
CA ASN A 702 1.72 -38.61 16.18
C ASN A 702 2.35 -38.80 17.58
N GLN A 703 2.22 -37.79 18.45
CA GLN A 703 2.85 -37.76 19.76
C GLN A 703 1.83 -37.82 20.88
N PRO A 704 1.98 -38.70 21.86
CA PRO A 704 1.20 -38.64 23.09
C PRO A 704 1.47 -37.32 23.82
N TYR A 705 0.41 -36.58 24.13
CA TYR A 705 0.53 -35.35 24.88
C TYR A 705 1.13 -35.55 26.25
N ARG A 706 2.15 -34.81 26.57
CA ARG A 706 2.77 -34.68 27.90
C ARG A 706 3.24 -33.25 28.07
N PRO A 707 2.94 -32.61 29.22
CA PRO A 707 3.48 -31.26 29.49
C PRO A 707 5.00 -31.22 29.39
N GLY A 708 5.54 -30.14 28.88
CA GLY A 708 6.99 -29.92 28.73
C GLY A 708 7.35 -29.21 27.42
N LYS A 709 8.55 -29.48 26.91
CA LYS A 709 9.08 -28.85 25.70
C LYS A 709 9.20 -29.87 24.56
N VAL A 710 8.65 -29.56 23.41
CA VAL A 710 8.86 -30.30 22.15
C VAL A 710 9.79 -29.49 21.28
N VAL A 711 10.75 -30.13 20.61
CA VAL A 711 11.71 -29.49 19.72
C VAL A 711 11.76 -30.27 18.40
N VAL A 712 11.81 -29.55 17.28
CA VAL A 712 12.19 -30.13 15.99
C VAL A 712 13.45 -29.46 15.48
N ILE A 713 14.33 -30.26 14.88
CA ILE A 713 15.64 -29.82 14.37
C ILE A 713 15.75 -30.22 12.91
N GLY A 714 16.04 -29.23 12.05
CA GLY A 714 16.30 -29.43 10.63
C GLY A 714 17.80 -29.52 10.34
N TYR A 715 18.17 -30.49 9.49
CA TYR A 715 19.56 -30.76 9.08
C TYR A 715 19.71 -30.63 7.56
N LYS A 716 20.83 -30.02 7.12
CA LYS A 716 21.31 -30.03 5.74
C LYS A 716 22.76 -30.49 5.68
N GLY A 717 23.07 -31.48 4.83
CA GLY A 717 24.41 -32.05 4.76
C GLY A 717 24.90 -32.62 6.12
N GLY A 718 24.01 -33.18 6.95
CA GLY A 718 24.31 -33.71 8.27
C GLY A 718 24.55 -32.64 9.36
N LYS A 719 24.46 -31.33 9.03
CA LYS A 719 24.61 -30.23 10.01
C LYS A 719 23.25 -29.67 10.39
N GLU A 720 23.06 -29.34 11.66
CA GLU A 720 21.91 -28.59 12.13
C GLU A 720 21.93 -27.20 11.49
N VAL A 721 20.83 -26.81 10.86
CA VAL A 721 20.70 -25.50 10.17
C VAL A 721 19.54 -24.65 10.69
N CYS A 722 18.54 -25.28 11.30
CA CYS A 722 17.41 -24.59 11.92
C CYS A 722 16.74 -25.47 12.98
N ARG A 723 16.02 -24.84 13.88
CA ARG A 723 15.18 -25.51 14.87
C ARG A 723 13.92 -24.72 15.19
N ASP A 724 12.91 -25.42 15.69
CA ASP A 724 11.71 -24.82 16.25
C ASP A 724 11.38 -25.51 17.59
N SER A 725 10.71 -24.78 18.48
CA SER A 725 10.32 -25.36 19.78
C SER A 725 9.03 -24.76 20.31
N ILE A 726 8.17 -25.62 20.85
CA ILE A 726 6.95 -25.25 21.55
C ILE A 726 7.01 -25.78 22.98
N ARG A 727 6.33 -25.13 23.91
CA ARG A 727 6.39 -25.48 25.31
C ARG A 727 5.06 -25.29 26.01
N THR A 728 4.72 -26.16 26.94
CA THR A 728 3.56 -26.00 27.81
C THR A 728 3.73 -24.79 28.71
N SER A 729 2.79 -23.83 28.64
CA SER A 729 2.70 -22.70 29.54
C SER A 729 1.95 -23.06 30.84
N LYS A 730 2.14 -22.24 31.87
CA LYS A 730 1.19 -22.17 32.98
C LYS A 730 -0.14 -21.59 32.50
N PRO A 731 -1.25 -21.91 33.16
CA PRO A 731 -2.59 -21.52 32.70
C PRO A 731 -2.90 -20.03 32.85
N VAL A 732 -2.11 -19.30 33.65
CA VAL A 732 -2.36 -17.89 33.97
C VAL A 732 -1.24 -17.01 33.45
N ALA A 733 -1.61 -15.97 32.70
CA ALA A 733 -0.67 -14.92 32.29
C ALA A 733 -0.29 -14.05 33.50
N THR A 734 0.99 -13.78 33.69
CA THR A 734 1.55 -12.96 34.78
C THR A 734 2.13 -11.64 34.30
N HIS A 735 2.47 -11.55 33.04
CA HIS A 735 2.98 -10.30 32.42
C HIS A 735 2.74 -10.33 30.90
N TYR A 736 2.98 -9.19 30.26
CA TYR A 736 2.91 -9.04 28.81
C TYR A 736 4.06 -8.20 28.30
N THR A 737 4.33 -8.29 27.00
CA THR A 737 5.29 -7.42 26.31
C THR A 737 4.58 -6.56 25.29
N LEU A 738 5.12 -5.37 25.07
CA LEU A 738 4.74 -4.47 23.97
C LEU A 738 5.95 -4.31 23.05
N THR A 739 5.79 -4.71 21.80
CA THR A 739 6.86 -4.66 20.80
C THR A 739 6.40 -3.84 19.60
N PRO A 740 6.82 -2.56 19.50
CA PRO A 740 6.54 -1.76 18.32
C PRO A 740 7.39 -2.23 17.14
N ASP A 741 6.85 -2.18 15.92
CA ASP A 741 7.64 -2.40 14.71
C ASP A 741 8.61 -1.25 14.45
N ARG A 742 8.32 -0.07 14.97
CA ARG A 742 9.21 1.09 15.07
C ARG A 742 8.80 2.03 16.20
N SER A 743 9.81 2.64 16.83
CA SER A 743 9.64 3.58 17.95
C SER A 743 9.82 5.05 17.55
N THR A 744 10.05 5.32 16.25
CA THR A 744 10.19 6.67 15.71
C THR A 744 9.28 6.83 14.51
N LEU A 745 8.46 7.86 14.50
CA LEU A 745 7.51 8.19 13.44
C LEU A 745 7.78 9.59 12.89
N LYS A 746 7.34 9.83 11.66
CA LYS A 746 7.28 11.18 11.09
C LYS A 746 6.07 11.91 11.66
N ALA A 747 6.24 13.16 12.09
CA ALA A 747 5.14 14.00 12.55
C ALA A 747 4.40 14.63 11.35
N ASP A 748 3.90 13.76 10.44
CA ASP A 748 3.23 14.14 9.18
C ASP A 748 1.70 13.93 9.21
N GLY A 749 1.19 13.39 10.32
CA GLY A 749 -0.23 13.08 10.47
C GLY A 749 -0.67 11.79 9.80
N GLN A 750 0.25 11.00 9.21
CA GLN A 750 -0.05 9.78 8.45
C GLN A 750 0.72 8.57 8.95
N ASP A 751 1.93 8.76 9.47
CA ASP A 751 2.83 7.68 9.83
C ASP A 751 2.33 6.82 10.98
N LEU A 752 2.59 5.49 10.93
CA LEU A 752 2.04 4.49 11.84
C LEU A 752 3.14 3.70 12.57
N SER A 753 2.83 3.29 13.81
CA SER A 753 3.49 2.19 14.50
C SER A 753 2.50 1.07 14.80
N PHE A 754 2.91 -0.16 14.53
CA PHE A 754 2.18 -1.40 14.84
C PHE A 754 2.83 -2.05 16.05
N ILE A 755 2.11 -2.12 17.16
CA ILE A 755 2.61 -2.60 18.44
C ILE A 755 2.01 -3.97 18.70
N SER A 756 2.84 -5.01 18.71
CA SER A 756 2.41 -6.35 19.07
C SER A 756 2.40 -6.52 20.58
N LEU A 757 1.29 -7.01 21.12
CA LEU A 757 1.14 -7.42 22.51
C LEU A 757 1.13 -8.94 22.59
N GLN A 758 1.90 -9.52 23.53
CA GLN A 758 1.90 -10.96 23.82
C GLN A 758 1.85 -11.19 25.33
N LEU A 759 0.95 -12.07 25.76
CA LEU A 759 0.85 -12.53 27.16
C LEU A 759 1.86 -13.66 27.46
N PHE A 760 2.43 -13.64 28.66
CA PHE A 760 3.38 -14.64 29.15
C PHE A 760 3.06 -15.12 30.57
N ASP A 761 3.41 -16.38 30.86
CA ASP A 761 3.40 -16.94 32.21
C ASP A 761 4.64 -16.50 33.02
N GLU A 762 4.71 -16.95 34.28
CA GLU A 762 5.82 -16.68 35.21
C GLU A 762 7.19 -17.20 34.71
N ASN A 763 7.21 -18.14 33.75
CA ASN A 763 8.42 -18.74 33.17
C ASN A 763 8.79 -18.09 31.82
N GLY A 764 8.08 -17.03 31.40
CA GLY A 764 8.28 -16.38 30.12
C GLY A 764 7.83 -17.25 28.91
N VAL A 765 6.90 -18.17 29.12
CA VAL A 765 6.28 -18.95 28.05
C VAL A 765 5.02 -18.21 27.56
N PRO A 766 4.82 -18.04 26.24
CA PRO A 766 3.59 -17.42 25.73
C PRO A 766 2.35 -18.18 26.21
N VAL A 767 1.32 -17.45 26.66
CA VAL A 767 0.07 -18.03 27.13
C VAL A 767 -1.01 -17.85 26.09
N ARG A 768 -1.50 -18.95 25.53
CA ARG A 768 -2.54 -18.95 24.50
C ARG A 768 -3.97 -19.04 25.06
N ILE A 769 -4.14 -19.74 26.17
CA ILE A 769 -5.46 -20.15 26.69
C ILE A 769 -6.03 -19.25 27.80
N ASN A 770 -5.48 -18.04 27.95
CA ASN A 770 -5.90 -17.10 29.00
C ASN A 770 -6.04 -15.70 28.45
N ASP A 771 -7.00 -15.54 27.53
CA ASP A 771 -7.28 -14.24 26.90
C ASP A 771 -7.73 -13.22 27.94
N ARG A 772 -7.29 -11.97 27.78
CA ARG A 772 -7.50 -10.85 28.70
C ARG A 772 -7.97 -9.62 27.93
N MET A 773 -8.84 -8.84 28.56
CA MET A 773 -9.22 -7.55 28.03
C MET A 773 -8.01 -6.61 28.03
N VAL A 774 -7.74 -5.99 26.88
CA VAL A 774 -6.71 -4.98 26.68
C VAL A 774 -7.42 -3.66 26.44
N THR A 775 -7.04 -2.60 27.18
CA THR A 775 -7.54 -1.23 26.99
C THR A 775 -6.36 -0.32 26.68
N VAL A 776 -6.51 0.53 25.68
CA VAL A 776 -5.44 1.42 25.20
C VAL A 776 -5.91 2.86 25.21
N ARG A 777 -5.04 3.75 25.69
CA ARG A 777 -5.19 5.20 25.51
C ARG A 777 -3.88 5.80 24.99
N VAL A 778 -3.99 6.89 24.26
CA VAL A 778 -2.88 7.59 23.67
C VAL A 778 -2.84 9.02 24.18
N GLU A 779 -1.65 9.49 24.61
CA GLU A 779 -1.39 10.87 25.03
C GLU A 779 -0.30 11.49 24.13
N GLY A 780 -0.44 12.78 23.82
CA GLY A 780 0.44 13.50 22.88
C GLY A 780 -0.29 13.80 21.58
N ASP A 781 0.45 14.31 20.58
CA ASP A 781 -0.11 14.61 19.26
C ASP A 781 -0.10 13.35 18.39
N GLY A 782 -1.20 12.62 18.43
CA GLY A 782 -1.44 11.38 17.69
C GLY A 782 -2.73 10.70 18.18
N ARG A 783 -3.03 9.54 17.60
CA ARG A 783 -4.27 8.82 17.92
C ARG A 783 -4.13 7.30 17.85
N LEU A 784 -4.98 6.61 18.59
CA LEU A 784 -5.23 5.19 18.38
C LEU A 784 -6.06 5.02 17.11
N MET A 785 -5.56 4.19 16.18
CA MET A 785 -6.31 3.84 14.97
C MET A 785 -7.23 2.65 15.22
N GLY A 786 -6.83 1.72 16.07
CA GLY A 786 -7.61 0.57 16.49
C GLY A 786 -6.77 -0.47 17.20
N ILE A 787 -7.47 -1.49 17.73
CA ILE A 787 -6.90 -2.71 18.30
C ILE A 787 -7.47 -3.89 17.53
N ASP A 788 -6.61 -4.81 17.15
CA ASP A 788 -7.00 -6.03 16.46
C ASP A 788 -6.33 -7.24 17.09
N SER A 789 -7.01 -8.38 17.11
CA SER A 789 -6.45 -9.64 17.61
C SER A 789 -6.45 -10.75 16.56
N GLY A 790 -6.86 -10.46 15.33
CA GLY A 790 -7.05 -11.45 14.27
C GLY A 790 -8.28 -12.35 14.46
N GLU A 791 -9.10 -12.16 15.51
CA GLU A 791 -10.32 -12.91 15.74
C GLU A 791 -11.47 -12.40 14.86
N MET A 792 -11.91 -13.22 13.93
CA MET A 792 -12.98 -12.88 13.00
C MET A 792 -14.38 -12.87 13.62
N ARG A 793 -14.57 -13.55 14.75
CA ARG A 793 -15.87 -13.60 15.47
C ARG A 793 -16.01 -12.52 16.53
N ARG A 794 -15.19 -11.48 16.43
CA ARG A 794 -15.23 -10.34 17.36
C ARG A 794 -16.63 -9.71 17.45
N GLU A 795 -17.02 -9.29 18.65
CA GLU A 795 -18.29 -8.57 18.88
C GLU A 795 -18.09 -7.06 18.96
N LEU A 796 -16.89 -6.63 19.37
CA LEU A 796 -16.55 -5.21 19.53
C LEU A 796 -16.16 -4.60 18.19
N ARG A 797 -16.54 -3.34 17.97
CA ARG A 797 -16.19 -2.55 16.78
C ARG A 797 -14.68 -2.47 16.57
N PHE A 798 -14.27 -2.24 15.36
CA PHE A 798 -12.85 -2.12 15.00
C PHE A 798 -12.19 -0.86 15.56
N ASP A 799 -12.95 0.23 15.78
CA ASP A 799 -12.47 1.46 16.40
C ASP A 799 -12.56 1.45 17.96
N SER A 800 -12.88 0.32 18.57
CA SER A 800 -12.92 0.18 20.03
C SER A 800 -11.53 0.40 20.63
N HIS A 801 -11.50 1.09 21.77
CA HIS A 801 -10.28 1.27 22.57
C HIS A 801 -10.00 0.09 23.50
N SER A 802 -10.85 -0.91 23.50
CA SER A 802 -10.71 -2.14 24.30
C SER A 802 -11.06 -3.34 23.46
N LEU A 803 -10.25 -4.41 23.58
CA LEU A 803 -10.45 -5.67 22.88
C LEU A 803 -9.83 -6.82 23.70
N PRO A 804 -10.45 -8.01 23.77
CA PRO A 804 -9.78 -9.18 24.33
C PRO A 804 -8.63 -9.60 23.41
N THR A 805 -7.55 -10.11 24.00
CA THR A 805 -6.54 -10.87 23.25
C THR A 805 -7.18 -12.08 22.57
N TYR A 806 -6.58 -12.58 21.52
CA TYR A 806 -6.92 -13.85 20.90
C TYR A 806 -5.66 -14.72 20.84
N PHE A 807 -5.73 -15.89 21.45
CA PHE A 807 -4.57 -16.72 21.68
C PHE A 807 -3.43 -15.98 22.41
N GLY A 808 -3.79 -15.11 23.37
CA GLY A 808 -2.84 -14.35 24.16
C GLY A 808 -2.16 -13.19 23.43
N LYS A 809 -2.67 -12.77 22.27
CA LYS A 809 -2.09 -11.72 21.42
C LYS A 809 -3.10 -10.64 21.07
N CYS A 810 -2.60 -9.46 20.80
CA CYS A 810 -3.29 -8.44 20.01
C CYS A 810 -2.29 -7.47 19.36
N GLN A 811 -2.74 -6.71 18.39
CA GLN A 811 -2.01 -5.64 17.73
C GLN A 811 -2.69 -4.30 18.02
N ILE A 812 -1.89 -3.31 18.40
CA ILE A 812 -2.32 -1.93 18.63
C ILE A 812 -1.74 -1.09 17.50
N VAL A 813 -2.57 -0.30 16.83
CA VAL A 813 -2.13 0.58 15.74
C VAL A 813 -2.29 2.03 16.16
N VAL A 814 -1.18 2.78 16.18
CA VAL A 814 -1.17 4.21 16.53
C VAL A 814 -0.63 5.04 15.38
N GLN A 815 -1.18 6.24 15.21
CA GLN A 815 -0.83 7.21 14.19
C GLN A 815 -0.22 8.46 14.82
N ALA A 816 0.88 8.96 14.25
CA ALA A 816 1.45 10.25 14.62
C ALA A 816 0.54 11.41 14.20
N GLY A 817 0.53 12.47 14.99
CA GLY A 817 -0.01 13.77 14.59
C GLY A 817 0.95 14.58 13.74
N ARG A 818 0.74 15.90 13.71
CA ARG A 818 1.55 16.85 12.91
C ARG A 818 2.52 17.68 13.75
N ILE A 819 2.57 17.46 15.08
CA ILE A 819 3.42 18.18 16.00
C ILE A 819 4.49 17.22 16.52
N LYS A 820 5.76 17.60 16.38
CA LYS A 820 6.90 16.83 16.91
C LYS A 820 6.82 16.68 18.42
N GLY A 821 7.18 15.52 18.93
CA GLY A 821 7.15 15.22 20.36
C GLY A 821 7.07 13.73 20.65
N THR A 822 6.75 13.38 21.89
CA THR A 822 6.60 11.99 22.34
C THR A 822 5.12 11.62 22.40
N LEU A 823 4.76 10.55 21.69
CA LEU A 823 3.48 9.90 21.79
C LEU A 823 3.56 8.81 22.86
N LYS A 824 2.73 8.88 23.90
CA LYS A 824 2.65 7.86 24.95
C LYS A 824 1.48 6.92 24.66
N VAL A 825 1.79 5.65 24.47
CA VAL A 825 0.81 4.58 24.34
C VAL A 825 0.71 3.87 25.68
N ILE A 826 -0.43 4.02 26.35
CA ILE A 826 -0.69 3.52 27.67
C ILE A 826 -1.60 2.31 27.54
N VAL A 827 -1.11 1.17 27.95
CA VAL A 827 -1.77 -0.14 27.76
C VAL A 827 -2.08 -0.75 29.12
N GLN A 828 -3.34 -1.05 29.37
CA GLN A 828 -3.83 -1.79 30.52
C GLN A 828 -4.35 -3.15 30.08
N VAL A 829 -3.78 -4.19 30.61
CA VAL A 829 -4.28 -5.58 30.46
C VAL A 829 -4.97 -5.98 31.74
N GLU A 830 -6.15 -6.57 31.64
CA GLU A 830 -6.96 -6.99 32.79
C GLU A 830 -6.16 -7.88 33.75
N GLY A 831 -6.12 -7.46 35.03
CA GLY A 831 -5.40 -8.19 36.10
C GLY A 831 -3.88 -8.07 36.05
N LEU A 832 -3.29 -7.27 35.15
CA LEU A 832 -1.85 -7.07 35.03
C LEU A 832 -1.48 -5.58 35.20
N PRO A 833 -0.22 -5.24 35.57
CA PRO A 833 0.20 -3.84 35.69
C PRO A 833 0.13 -3.09 34.36
N GLU A 834 -0.27 -1.82 34.42
CA GLU A 834 -0.24 -0.90 33.28
C GLU A 834 1.19 -0.69 32.77
N GLN A 835 1.37 -0.63 31.46
CA GLN A 835 2.64 -0.28 30.82
C GLN A 835 2.48 0.95 29.92
N VAL A 836 3.54 1.73 29.84
CA VAL A 836 3.62 2.93 28.98
C VAL A 836 4.74 2.72 27.96
N LEU A 837 4.39 2.79 26.68
CA LEU A 837 5.34 2.77 25.59
C LEU A 837 5.45 4.19 25.01
N ASN A 838 6.69 4.69 24.90
CA ASN A 838 6.98 5.99 24.28
C ASN A 838 7.40 5.81 22.83
N ILE A 839 6.81 6.62 21.94
CA ILE A 839 7.13 6.66 20.51
C ILE A 839 7.49 8.10 20.17
N GLU A 840 8.65 8.33 19.58
CA GLU A 840 9.11 9.65 19.20
C GLU A 840 8.55 10.05 17.82
N CYS A 841 7.93 11.24 17.74
CA CYS A 841 7.43 11.83 16.48
C CYS A 841 8.37 12.99 16.07
N LEU A 842 9.09 12.83 14.94
CA LEU A 842 10.15 13.73 14.47
C LEU A 842 9.72 14.62 13.30
#